data_a480ae0bdb8993841cd21a9adbca8cf0
#
_entry.id   a480ae0bdb8993841cd21a9adbca8cf0
#
_cell.length_a   1.000
_cell.length_b   1.000
_cell.length_c   1.000
_cell.angle_alpha   90.00
_cell.angle_beta   90.00
_cell.angle_gamma   90.00
#
_symmetry.space_group_name_H-M   'P 1'
#
loop_
_entity.id
_entity.type
_entity.pdbx_description
1 polymer ?
#
loop_
_entity_poly.entity_id
_entity_poly.type
_entity_poly.pdbx_seq_one_letter_code
_entity_poly.pdbx_strand_id
1 'polypeptide(L)'
;AHEFKNLKLLTSLSVSGLGTREGSKKAMDLYTKCRYIQEQNNGKGVYFLTGTPISNSISEVYTMQKYMQTDVLEEKGIIHFDAWASTFGRITSNWELDATGVNYALKSRFANFDNVPELLSMYRTFADVVTRSDIEEQQKKNHEKSLTPPLLEDKPINIVVERSPLQAEYMNDIIHRMENLPRDTRIDNPLKITNDARKAGLDYRLIDPNAPDFENSKVNVCADKIYKIWQDTMEDKGTQLVFCDLSTPKGFTKQDLKKSKIKDDEAEQEDKDKEQDDEDVFDMDELLSLNSNFSVYDDLKKKLIAKGIPEKEIAFIHDAKTELKKEKLFHNVKTGNVRVLLGSTRMMGSGMNVQERLVAAHHLDAPWRPSDLEQCNGRIIRQGNELYEKDPDNFKIQIYNYATKQTYDARMWQTIEYKSAAIEQFRKGDILQRSIEDVQSEAANAAEMKAAASGNPLILLEVGYKAEVKKLEALYNQFLKNQHSFEKRISYLKKADERIALIQEKHDKACVVRDKNKIEQPEIVVNGQLVTAENSSVLATAIKAGVQETQALFTSKPVIGVYRGFEVKMQNAPCNGEKGFKFVLSMPDGGEYSPQNLAYKEKDTFSLSGFFTRLDNFLEKGLDEEFQTEKAIFENEKKELAAVQQSLRTVKFEQMDELEVARHNHNAVLRELNYMSDDKNYVSKFKPLTVEEHRANKAKEQVFIQQNKGLTR
;
A
#
# COMPACT_ATOMS: atom_id res chain seq x y z
N ALA A 1 12.65 16.70 -6.69
CA ALA A 1 11.34 16.03 -6.74
C ALA A 1 11.25 14.85 -5.76
N HIS A 2 12.26 13.96 -5.67
CA HIS A 2 12.18 12.73 -4.87
C HIS A 2 11.96 12.96 -3.36
N GLU A 3 12.44 14.06 -2.79
CA GLU A 3 12.25 14.44 -1.39
C GLU A 3 10.81 14.87 -1.04
N PHE A 4 9.97 15.13 -2.04
CA PHE A 4 8.62 15.65 -1.87
C PHE A 4 7.52 14.65 -2.21
N LYS A 5 7.84 13.37 -2.33
CA LYS A 5 6.87 12.30 -2.63
C LYS A 5 5.96 11.96 -1.47
N ASN A 6 6.32 12.37 -0.25
CA ASN A 6 5.55 12.11 0.96
C ASN A 6 4.44 13.16 1.16
N LEU A 7 3.65 13.39 0.12
CA LEU A 7 2.48 14.25 0.17
C LEU A 7 1.35 13.54 0.95
N LYS A 8 0.61 14.31 1.75
CA LYS A 8 -0.52 13.77 2.52
C LYS A 8 -1.56 13.11 1.61
N LEU A 9 -1.81 11.83 1.85
CA LEU A 9 -2.86 11.08 1.18
C LEU A 9 -4.13 11.12 2.04
N LEU A 10 -5.17 11.78 1.53
CA LEU A 10 -6.51 11.69 2.12
C LEU A 10 -7.14 10.40 1.62
N THR A 11 -7.12 9.37 2.45
CA THR A 11 -7.66 8.04 2.11
C THR A 11 -8.40 7.43 3.28
N SER A 12 -9.54 6.79 2.97
CA SER A 12 -10.28 5.93 3.89
C SER A 12 -9.69 4.51 3.94
N LEU A 13 -8.82 4.17 2.97
CA LEU A 13 -8.23 2.85 2.84
C LEU A 13 -7.24 2.59 3.96
N SER A 14 -7.47 1.53 4.74
CA SER A 14 -6.53 1.03 5.74
C SER A 14 -5.75 -0.14 5.15
N VAL A 15 -4.79 0.17 4.28
CA VAL A 15 -3.98 -0.83 3.58
C VAL A 15 -2.50 -0.60 3.84
N SER A 16 -1.75 -1.69 3.92
CA SER A 16 -0.30 -1.64 4.01
C SER A 16 0.32 -1.11 2.71
N GLY A 17 1.43 -0.38 2.83
CA GLY A 17 2.23 0.07 1.68
C GLY A 17 1.84 1.42 1.10
N LEU A 18 0.81 2.06 1.60
CA LEU A 18 0.59 3.48 1.38
C LEU A 18 1.44 4.24 2.40
N GLY A 19 2.19 5.24 1.94
CA GLY A 19 3.02 6.10 2.79
C GLY A 19 2.27 6.69 3.98
N THR A 20 2.95 7.37 4.86
CA THR A 20 2.36 7.93 6.10
C THR A 20 1.12 8.75 5.77
N ARG A 21 -0.01 8.46 6.44
CA ARG A 21 -1.29 9.18 6.23
C ARG A 21 -1.15 10.68 6.48
N GLU A 22 -0.25 11.08 7.35
CA GLU A 22 -0.06 12.49 7.71
C GLU A 22 0.75 13.27 6.69
N GLY A 23 1.58 12.61 5.91
CA GLY A 23 2.45 13.26 4.93
C GLY A 23 3.49 14.18 5.59
N SER A 24 4.32 14.82 4.77
CA SER A 24 5.34 15.75 5.24
C SER A 24 4.84 17.20 5.05
N LYS A 25 5.05 18.06 6.06
CA LYS A 25 4.75 19.51 5.98
C LYS A 25 5.46 20.15 4.78
N LYS A 26 6.72 19.78 4.53
CA LYS A 26 7.55 20.20 3.41
C LYS A 26 6.91 19.86 2.06
N ALA A 27 6.38 18.64 1.90
CA ALA A 27 5.71 18.24 0.65
C ALA A 27 4.39 19.00 0.45
N MET A 28 3.64 19.26 1.53
CA MET A 28 2.39 20.01 1.46
C MET A 28 2.62 21.48 1.12
N ASP A 29 3.66 22.10 1.69
CA ASP A 29 4.07 23.47 1.37
C ASP A 29 4.45 23.60 -0.11
N LEU A 30 5.29 22.70 -0.61
CA LEU A 30 5.64 22.68 -2.04
C LEU A 30 4.40 22.48 -2.92
N TYR A 31 3.49 21.57 -2.54
CA TYR A 31 2.25 21.35 -3.30
C TYR A 31 1.42 22.63 -3.41
N THR A 32 1.24 23.33 -2.31
CA THR A 32 0.49 24.61 -2.28
C THR A 32 1.12 25.66 -3.19
N LYS A 33 2.47 25.78 -3.15
CA LYS A 33 3.24 26.68 -4.03
C LYS A 33 3.11 26.27 -5.51
N CYS A 34 3.20 24.99 -5.82
CA CYS A 34 3.00 24.49 -7.18
C CYS A 34 1.60 24.82 -7.70
N ARG A 35 0.56 24.58 -6.91
CA ARG A 35 -0.83 24.91 -7.29
C ARG A 35 -1.00 26.40 -7.53
N TYR A 36 -0.49 27.25 -6.65
CA TYR A 36 -0.55 28.70 -6.85
C TYR A 36 0.10 29.13 -8.16
N ILE A 37 1.30 28.60 -8.49
CA ILE A 37 1.98 28.94 -9.74
C ILE A 37 1.17 28.47 -10.96
N GLN A 38 0.63 27.25 -10.90
CA GLN A 38 -0.16 26.67 -11.99
C GLN A 38 -1.45 27.46 -12.22
N GLU A 39 -2.15 27.88 -11.17
CA GLU A 39 -3.36 28.71 -11.26
C GLU A 39 -3.08 30.05 -11.93
N GLN A 40 -1.95 30.69 -11.64
CA GLN A 40 -1.55 31.96 -12.26
C GLN A 40 -1.08 31.79 -13.73
N ASN A 41 -0.69 30.59 -14.16
CA ASN A 41 -0.05 30.35 -15.45
C ASN A 41 -0.80 29.30 -16.31
N ASN A 42 -2.12 29.18 -16.16
CA ASN A 42 -2.94 28.25 -16.94
C ASN A 42 -2.42 26.79 -16.89
N GLY A 43 -2.14 26.28 -15.70
CA GLY A 43 -1.64 24.93 -15.47
C GLY A 43 -0.16 24.70 -15.75
N LYS A 44 0.62 25.76 -16.03
CA LYS A 44 2.04 25.69 -16.39
C LYS A 44 2.94 26.32 -15.33
N GLY A 45 4.28 26.27 -15.53
CA GLY A 45 5.26 27.01 -14.73
C GLY A 45 5.97 26.14 -13.67
N VAL A 46 5.62 24.87 -13.53
CA VAL A 46 6.28 23.93 -12.61
C VAL A 46 6.98 22.83 -13.40
N TYR A 47 8.26 22.59 -13.08
CA TYR A 47 9.08 21.55 -13.70
C TYR A 47 9.78 20.73 -12.63
N PHE A 48 9.62 19.42 -12.65
CA PHE A 48 10.32 18.49 -11.78
C PHE A 48 11.37 17.70 -12.55
N LEU A 49 12.62 17.74 -12.08
CA LEU A 49 13.72 16.94 -12.62
C LEU A 49 14.09 15.87 -11.59
N THR A 50 14.08 14.62 -11.99
CA THR A 50 14.45 13.48 -11.13
C THR A 50 14.91 12.29 -11.94
N GLY A 51 15.94 11.59 -11.46
CA GLY A 51 16.34 10.29 -12.03
C GLY A 51 15.48 9.13 -11.52
N THR A 52 14.71 9.33 -10.43
CA THR A 52 13.89 8.28 -9.79
C THR A 52 12.48 8.80 -9.53
N PRO A 53 11.63 8.90 -10.56
CA PRO A 53 10.26 9.39 -10.39
C PRO A 53 9.42 8.48 -9.48
N ILE A 54 9.72 7.19 -9.46
CA ILE A 54 9.13 6.17 -8.57
C ILE A 54 10.27 5.57 -7.75
N SER A 55 10.17 5.64 -6.42
CA SER A 55 11.24 5.21 -5.51
C SER A 55 11.00 3.83 -4.92
N ASN A 56 9.77 3.53 -4.56
CA ASN A 56 9.42 2.34 -3.79
C ASN A 56 8.18 1.61 -4.31
N SER A 57 7.16 2.33 -4.76
CA SER A 57 5.90 1.76 -5.22
C SER A 57 5.30 2.57 -6.37
N ILE A 58 4.61 1.90 -7.28
CA ILE A 58 3.89 2.52 -8.40
C ILE A 58 2.82 3.51 -7.90
N SER A 59 2.32 3.35 -6.66
CA SER A 59 1.39 4.32 -6.03
C SER A 59 1.94 5.75 -5.96
N GLU A 60 3.27 5.91 -6.01
CA GLU A 60 3.92 7.24 -6.05
C GLU A 60 3.60 8.03 -7.33
N VAL A 61 3.13 7.34 -8.39
CA VAL A 61 2.64 7.98 -9.62
C VAL A 61 1.48 8.92 -9.31
N TYR A 62 0.55 8.52 -8.43
CA TYR A 62 -0.53 9.40 -8.00
C TYR A 62 0.00 10.71 -7.38
N THR A 63 1.03 10.63 -6.56
CA THR A 63 1.65 11.83 -5.98
C THR A 63 2.23 12.74 -7.06
N MET A 64 2.89 12.20 -8.07
CA MET A 64 3.39 12.98 -9.19
C MET A 64 2.24 13.59 -10.00
N GLN A 65 1.17 12.84 -10.25
CA GLN A 65 -0.04 13.37 -10.89
C GLN A 65 -0.69 14.49 -10.08
N LYS A 66 -0.72 14.39 -8.75
CA LYS A 66 -1.21 15.48 -7.88
C LYS A 66 -0.43 16.78 -8.08
N TYR A 67 0.89 16.71 -8.22
CA TYR A 67 1.70 17.91 -8.48
C TYR A 67 1.53 18.46 -9.91
N MET A 68 1.41 17.58 -10.92
CA MET A 68 1.63 17.96 -12.32
C MET A 68 0.35 18.01 -13.15
N GLN A 69 -0.72 17.30 -12.77
CA GLN A 69 -1.96 17.21 -13.56
C GLN A 69 -3.22 17.13 -12.69
N THR A 70 -3.27 17.94 -11.62
CA THR A 70 -4.43 17.99 -10.70
C THR A 70 -5.75 18.22 -11.47
N ASP A 71 -5.75 19.11 -12.45
CA ASP A 71 -6.96 19.49 -13.22
C ASP A 71 -7.50 18.29 -14.02
N VAL A 72 -6.61 17.45 -14.59
CA VAL A 72 -6.99 16.21 -15.28
C VAL A 72 -7.56 15.18 -14.31
N LEU A 73 -6.99 15.08 -13.10
CA LEU A 73 -7.53 14.20 -12.06
C LEU A 73 -8.93 14.65 -11.60
N GLU A 74 -9.16 15.95 -11.51
CA GLU A 74 -10.47 16.54 -11.19
C GLU A 74 -11.49 16.28 -12.31
N GLU A 75 -11.12 16.55 -13.57
CA GLU A 75 -11.97 16.30 -14.74
C GLU A 75 -12.42 14.85 -14.84
N LYS A 76 -11.51 13.92 -14.53
CA LYS A 76 -11.79 12.47 -14.54
C LYS A 76 -12.48 11.96 -13.27
N GLY A 77 -12.69 12.80 -12.27
CA GLY A 77 -13.29 12.40 -10.98
C GLY A 77 -12.42 11.53 -10.09
N ILE A 78 -11.12 11.48 -10.35
CA ILE A 78 -10.14 10.63 -9.61
C ILE A 78 -9.12 11.45 -8.81
N ILE A 79 -9.49 12.68 -8.43
CA ILE A 79 -8.65 13.58 -7.62
C ILE A 79 -8.37 13.03 -6.21
N HIS A 80 -9.30 12.26 -5.64
CA HIS A 80 -9.12 11.59 -4.36
C HIS A 80 -8.40 10.26 -4.55
N PHE A 81 -7.46 9.96 -3.66
CA PHE A 81 -6.67 8.73 -3.75
C PHE A 81 -7.54 7.47 -3.84
N ASP A 82 -8.63 7.39 -3.09
CA ASP A 82 -9.51 6.21 -3.08
C ASP A 82 -10.17 5.98 -4.45
N ALA A 83 -10.56 7.05 -5.16
CA ALA A 83 -11.10 6.96 -6.51
C ALA A 83 -10.01 6.57 -7.54
N TRP A 84 -8.81 7.16 -7.43
CA TRP A 84 -7.66 6.79 -8.24
C TRP A 84 -7.26 5.33 -8.00
N ALA A 85 -7.20 4.92 -6.74
CA ALA A 85 -6.84 3.57 -6.34
C ALA A 85 -7.85 2.53 -6.85
N SER A 86 -9.15 2.85 -6.85
CA SER A 86 -10.17 1.95 -7.42
C SER A 86 -10.11 1.84 -8.94
N THR A 87 -9.53 2.83 -9.62
CA THR A 87 -9.39 2.84 -11.08
C THR A 87 -8.13 2.11 -11.55
N PHE A 88 -7.00 2.35 -10.87
CA PHE A 88 -5.69 1.89 -11.31
C PHE A 88 -5.06 0.82 -10.43
N GLY A 89 -5.70 0.44 -9.36
CA GLY A 89 -5.15 -0.57 -8.48
C GLY A 89 -6.19 -1.50 -7.92
N ARG A 90 -5.73 -2.63 -7.48
CA ARG A 90 -6.54 -3.63 -6.82
C ARG A 90 -6.05 -3.82 -5.39
N ILE A 91 -6.96 -3.61 -4.45
CA ILE A 91 -6.69 -4.02 -3.07
C ILE A 91 -6.86 -5.52 -3.02
N THR A 92 -5.77 -6.22 -2.83
CA THR A 92 -5.79 -7.66 -2.56
C THR A 92 -5.75 -7.86 -1.06
N SER A 93 -6.81 -8.47 -0.54
CA SER A 93 -6.84 -8.90 0.85
C SER A 93 -6.39 -10.35 0.91
N ASN A 94 -5.17 -10.55 1.31
CA ASN A 94 -4.59 -11.87 1.49
C ASN A 94 -4.49 -12.21 2.96
N TRP A 95 -4.77 -13.46 3.29
CA TRP A 95 -4.40 -14.00 4.59
C TRP A 95 -2.89 -14.20 4.60
N GLU A 96 -2.22 -13.32 5.31
CA GLU A 96 -0.77 -13.38 5.48
C GLU A 96 -0.45 -13.77 6.91
N LEU A 97 0.65 -14.48 7.09
CA LEU A 97 1.20 -14.66 8.42
C LEU A 97 1.43 -13.29 9.05
N ASP A 98 0.96 -13.10 10.26
CA ASP A 98 1.31 -11.92 11.03
C ASP A 98 2.83 -11.89 11.30
N ALA A 99 3.30 -10.84 11.93
CA ALA A 99 4.72 -10.72 12.25
C ALA A 99 5.24 -11.85 13.16
N THR A 100 4.35 -12.60 13.82
CA THR A 100 4.72 -13.74 14.65
C THR A 100 4.97 -15.01 13.84
N GLY A 101 4.54 -15.07 12.59
CA GLY A 101 4.65 -16.27 11.76
C GLY A 101 3.74 -17.43 12.19
N VAL A 102 2.93 -17.24 13.22
CA VAL A 102 2.05 -18.27 13.80
C VAL A 102 0.59 -18.02 13.45
N ASN A 103 0.15 -16.76 13.51
CA ASN A 103 -1.22 -16.37 13.26
C ASN A 103 -1.38 -15.80 11.86
N TYR A 104 -2.56 -16.00 11.28
CA TYR A 104 -2.91 -15.36 10.02
C TYR A 104 -3.79 -14.14 10.27
N ALA A 105 -3.35 -13.01 9.78
CA ALA A 105 -4.13 -11.79 9.72
C ALA A 105 -4.53 -11.51 8.28
N LEU A 106 -5.77 -11.08 8.07
CA LEU A 106 -6.19 -10.57 6.77
C LEU A 106 -5.52 -9.22 6.57
N LYS A 107 -4.47 -9.19 5.74
CA LYS A 107 -3.80 -7.94 5.35
C LYS A 107 -4.29 -7.50 3.99
N SER A 108 -4.84 -6.30 3.95
CA SER A 108 -5.20 -5.65 2.69
C SER A 108 -4.00 -4.86 2.21
N ARG A 109 -3.56 -5.14 0.98
CA ARG A 109 -2.43 -4.45 0.34
C ARG A 109 -2.86 -3.84 -0.97
N PHE A 110 -2.30 -2.70 -1.26
CA PHE A 110 -2.39 -2.05 -2.56
C PHE A 110 -1.15 -2.43 -3.37
N ALA A 111 -1.15 -3.63 -3.94
CA ALA A 111 0.03 -4.21 -4.59
C ALA A 111 -0.16 -4.54 -6.07
N ASN A 112 -1.38 -4.66 -6.55
CA ASN A 112 -1.65 -4.93 -7.96
C ASN A 112 -2.15 -3.66 -8.64
N PHE A 113 -1.53 -3.31 -9.76
CA PHE A 113 -1.92 -2.18 -10.60
C PHE A 113 -2.56 -2.71 -11.87
N ASP A 114 -3.81 -2.28 -12.08
CA ASP A 114 -4.61 -2.59 -13.26
C ASP A 114 -4.72 -1.35 -14.16
N ASN A 115 -5.21 -1.52 -15.38
CA ASN A 115 -5.33 -0.43 -16.37
C ASN A 115 -4.02 0.34 -16.57
N VAL A 116 -2.91 -0.39 -16.55
CA VAL A 116 -1.56 0.18 -16.66
C VAL A 116 -1.36 0.98 -17.95
N PRO A 117 -1.87 0.56 -19.13
CA PRO A 117 -1.77 1.36 -20.36
C PRO A 117 -2.42 2.75 -20.22
N GLU A 118 -3.59 2.81 -19.58
CA GLU A 118 -4.32 4.07 -19.35
C GLU A 118 -3.57 4.96 -18.37
N LEU A 119 -3.04 4.39 -17.28
CA LEU A 119 -2.21 5.10 -16.30
C LEU A 119 -0.94 5.66 -16.95
N LEU A 120 -0.26 4.86 -17.77
CA LEU A 120 0.92 5.27 -18.52
C LEU A 120 0.61 6.37 -19.53
N SER A 121 -0.52 6.27 -20.24
CA SER A 121 -0.97 7.31 -21.16
C SER A 121 -1.16 8.64 -20.42
N MET A 122 -1.83 8.63 -19.26
CA MET A 122 -1.96 9.82 -18.42
C MET A 122 -0.61 10.34 -17.93
N TYR A 123 0.27 9.44 -17.46
CA TYR A 123 1.59 9.81 -16.96
C TYR A 123 2.45 10.49 -18.04
N ARG A 124 2.44 9.98 -19.25
CA ARG A 124 3.20 10.52 -20.39
C ARG A 124 2.68 11.87 -20.91
N THR A 125 1.50 12.32 -20.51
CA THR A 125 1.01 13.65 -20.88
C THR A 125 1.77 14.78 -20.18
N PHE A 126 2.37 14.52 -19.03
CA PHE A 126 3.14 15.52 -18.27
C PHE A 126 4.59 15.09 -18.00
N ALA A 127 4.95 13.82 -18.20
CA ALA A 127 6.26 13.29 -17.92
C ALA A 127 6.97 12.87 -19.21
N ASP A 128 8.16 13.41 -19.41
CA ASP A 128 9.10 12.95 -20.44
C ASP A 128 10.10 12.00 -19.75
N VAL A 129 10.08 10.75 -20.14
CA VAL A 129 10.89 9.68 -19.54
C VAL A 129 11.91 9.20 -20.57
N VAL A 130 13.18 9.46 -20.27
CA VAL A 130 14.31 8.98 -21.07
C VAL A 130 15.09 8.00 -20.20
N THR A 131 15.12 6.75 -20.60
CA THR A 131 15.90 5.71 -19.92
C THR A 131 17.29 5.59 -20.51
N ARG A 132 18.21 4.96 -19.78
CA ARG A 132 19.54 4.64 -20.30
C ARG A 132 19.45 3.78 -21.56
N SER A 133 18.56 2.80 -21.59
CA SER A 133 18.34 1.94 -22.77
C SER A 133 17.91 2.74 -24.01
N ASP A 134 17.09 3.79 -23.83
CA ASP A 134 16.66 4.66 -24.93
C ASP A 134 17.87 5.43 -25.53
N ILE A 135 18.76 5.93 -24.66
CA ILE A 135 19.97 6.63 -25.07
C ILE A 135 20.93 5.68 -25.82
N GLU A 136 21.17 4.49 -25.26
CA GLU A 136 22.02 3.47 -25.87
C GLU A 136 21.48 2.99 -27.22
N GLU A 137 20.15 2.84 -27.36
CA GLU A 137 19.52 2.49 -28.62
C GLU A 137 19.65 3.60 -29.65
N GLN A 138 19.50 4.86 -29.26
CA GLN A 138 19.69 6.01 -30.13
C GLN A 138 21.15 6.13 -30.60
N GLN A 139 22.12 5.94 -29.68
CA GLN A 139 23.54 5.92 -30.02
C GLN A 139 23.89 4.80 -31.01
N LYS A 140 23.36 3.59 -30.79
CA LYS A 140 23.52 2.48 -31.75
C LYS A 140 22.94 2.79 -33.13
N LYS A 141 21.76 3.42 -33.19
CA LYS A 141 21.14 3.85 -34.47
C LYS A 141 21.97 4.90 -35.19
N ASN A 142 22.60 5.78 -34.44
CA ASN A 142 23.48 6.83 -34.99
C ASN A 142 24.91 6.34 -35.27
N HIS A 143 25.24 5.08 -35.01
CA HIS A 143 26.61 4.55 -35.07
C HIS A 143 27.60 5.29 -34.16
N GLU A 144 27.11 5.86 -33.06
CA GLU A 144 27.91 6.55 -32.06
C GLU A 144 28.41 5.55 -31.01
N LYS A 145 29.61 5.80 -30.44
CA LYS A 145 30.08 5.02 -29.27
C LYS A 145 29.29 5.39 -28.04
N SER A 146 29.06 4.40 -27.15
CA SER A 146 28.42 4.67 -25.84
C SER A 146 29.24 5.71 -25.06
N LEU A 147 28.56 6.69 -24.49
CA LEU A 147 29.19 7.67 -23.60
C LEU A 147 29.44 7.13 -22.20
N THR A 148 28.82 6.02 -21.86
CA THR A 148 28.95 5.41 -20.54
C THR A 148 29.65 4.06 -20.61
N PRO A 149 30.53 3.72 -19.65
CA PRO A 149 31.23 2.46 -19.67
C PRO A 149 30.26 1.27 -19.49
N PRO A 150 30.46 0.17 -20.25
CA PRO A 150 29.67 -1.04 -20.07
C PRO A 150 30.05 -1.76 -18.76
N LEU A 151 29.15 -2.59 -18.26
CA LEU A 151 29.41 -3.49 -17.13
C LEU A 151 30.20 -4.71 -17.61
N LEU A 152 30.98 -5.30 -16.69
CA LEU A 152 31.83 -6.46 -16.98
C LEU A 152 31.03 -7.68 -17.49
N GLU A 153 29.86 -7.95 -16.92
CA GLU A 153 28.97 -9.06 -17.31
C GLU A 153 27.59 -8.55 -17.78
N ASP A 154 27.53 -7.33 -18.31
CA ASP A 154 26.28 -6.61 -18.67
C ASP A 154 25.31 -6.41 -17.49
N LYS A 155 25.67 -6.87 -16.30
CA LYS A 155 24.91 -6.81 -15.05
C LYS A 155 25.83 -6.78 -13.82
N PRO A 156 25.35 -6.34 -12.65
CA PRO A 156 26.06 -6.48 -11.40
C PRO A 156 26.39 -7.96 -11.07
N ILE A 157 27.55 -8.19 -10.50
CA ILE A 157 28.07 -9.52 -10.15
C ILE A 157 27.67 -9.83 -8.70
N ASN A 158 26.89 -10.87 -8.48
CA ASN A 158 26.49 -11.31 -7.17
C ASN A 158 27.55 -12.26 -6.56
N ILE A 159 28.15 -11.85 -5.44
CA ILE A 159 29.11 -12.66 -4.66
C ILE A 159 28.38 -13.20 -3.45
N VAL A 160 28.14 -14.51 -3.44
CA VAL A 160 27.47 -15.22 -2.35
C VAL A 160 28.50 -15.99 -1.53
N VAL A 161 28.56 -15.69 -0.22
CA VAL A 161 29.47 -16.35 0.72
C VAL A 161 28.70 -17.26 1.68
N GLU A 162 29.36 -18.28 2.24
CA GLU A 162 28.76 -19.14 3.25
C GLU A 162 28.70 -18.44 4.61
N ARG A 163 27.67 -18.72 5.38
CA ARG A 163 27.52 -18.17 6.75
C ARG A 163 28.47 -18.85 7.74
N SER A 164 28.89 -18.11 8.76
CA SER A 164 29.64 -18.70 9.88
C SER A 164 28.73 -19.55 10.78
N PRO A 165 29.29 -20.47 11.61
CA PRO A 165 28.52 -21.21 12.60
C PRO A 165 27.75 -20.30 13.57
N LEU A 166 28.36 -19.20 14.01
CA LEU A 166 27.73 -18.23 14.90
C LEU A 166 26.54 -17.49 14.22
N GLN A 167 26.67 -17.15 12.95
CA GLN A 167 25.56 -16.61 12.18
C GLN A 167 24.42 -17.62 12.07
N ALA A 168 24.74 -18.91 11.88
CA ALA A 168 23.75 -19.97 11.81
C ALA A 168 22.96 -20.13 13.11
N GLU A 169 23.66 -20.10 14.25
CA GLU A 169 23.04 -20.16 15.58
C GLU A 169 22.16 -18.92 15.84
N TYR A 170 22.68 -17.73 15.56
CA TYR A 170 21.93 -16.49 15.77
C TYR A 170 20.69 -16.38 14.89
N MET A 171 20.71 -16.93 13.67
CA MET A 171 19.50 -16.97 12.83
C MET A 171 18.38 -17.80 13.46
N ASN A 172 18.70 -18.83 14.25
CA ASN A 172 17.70 -19.56 15.03
C ASN A 172 17.12 -18.70 16.18
N ASP A 173 17.96 -17.89 16.84
CA ASP A 173 17.51 -16.94 17.85
C ASP A 173 16.59 -15.88 17.23
N ILE A 174 16.93 -15.34 16.09
CA ILE A 174 16.08 -14.41 15.31
C ILE A 174 14.70 -15.01 15.01
N ILE A 175 14.64 -16.28 14.61
CA ILE A 175 13.40 -17.01 14.37
C ILE A 175 12.59 -17.09 15.67
N HIS A 176 13.23 -17.52 16.74
CA HIS A 176 12.58 -17.66 18.06
C HIS A 176 12.03 -16.30 18.58
N ARG A 177 12.78 -15.23 18.44
CA ARG A 177 12.33 -13.86 18.79
C ARG A 177 11.12 -13.43 17.98
N MET A 178 11.11 -13.73 16.68
CA MET A 178 10.00 -13.40 15.78
C MET A 178 8.74 -14.22 16.10
N GLU A 179 8.88 -15.48 16.50
CA GLU A 179 7.77 -16.35 16.91
C GLU A 179 7.20 -15.97 18.28
N ASN A 180 8.00 -15.33 19.15
CA ASN A 180 7.65 -15.00 20.52
C ASN A 180 7.71 -13.49 20.80
N LEU A 181 7.10 -12.69 19.93
CA LEU A 181 7.11 -11.24 20.08
C LEU A 181 6.45 -10.79 21.40
N PRO A 182 7.13 -9.94 22.18
CA PRO A 182 6.56 -9.39 23.40
C PRO A 182 5.41 -8.42 23.09
N ARG A 183 4.49 -8.25 24.04
CA ARG A 183 3.42 -7.26 23.91
C ARG A 183 3.94 -5.82 23.88
N ASP A 184 5.04 -5.56 24.58
CA ASP A 184 5.70 -4.24 24.58
C ASP A 184 6.65 -4.14 23.39
N THR A 185 6.24 -3.41 22.38
CA THR A 185 7.03 -3.21 21.13
C THR A 185 8.35 -2.45 21.35
N ARG A 186 8.57 -1.86 22.52
CA ARG A 186 9.85 -1.22 22.87
C ARG A 186 10.92 -2.24 23.25
N ILE A 187 10.54 -3.40 23.76
CA ILE A 187 11.46 -4.50 24.09
C ILE A 187 11.97 -5.13 22.80
N ASP A 188 11.03 -5.61 21.97
CA ASP A 188 11.31 -6.19 20.67
C ASP A 188 10.14 -5.97 19.69
N ASN A 189 10.44 -5.91 18.40
CA ASN A 189 9.45 -5.74 17.35
C ASN A 189 10.00 -6.28 16.01
N PRO A 190 9.13 -6.57 15.02
CA PRO A 190 9.56 -7.13 13.74
C PRO A 190 10.64 -6.32 13.02
N LEU A 191 10.58 -4.99 13.08
CA LEU A 191 11.55 -4.12 12.41
C LEU A 191 12.93 -4.24 13.07
N LYS A 192 13.00 -4.20 14.41
CA LYS A 192 14.23 -4.37 15.16
C LYS A 192 14.86 -5.74 14.89
N ILE A 193 14.05 -6.81 14.93
CA ILE A 193 14.52 -8.18 14.65
C ILE A 193 15.05 -8.29 13.21
N THR A 194 14.35 -7.69 12.24
CA THR A 194 14.80 -7.67 10.84
C THR A 194 16.15 -6.95 10.70
N ASN A 195 16.33 -5.82 11.38
CA ASN A 195 17.60 -5.10 11.36
C ASN A 195 18.75 -5.90 12.03
N ASP A 196 18.47 -6.58 13.14
CA ASP A 196 19.44 -7.45 13.77
C ASP A 196 19.83 -8.63 12.83
N ALA A 197 18.85 -9.20 12.12
CA ALA A 197 19.09 -10.23 11.11
C ALA A 197 19.94 -9.73 9.93
N ARG A 198 19.71 -8.49 9.47
CA ARG A 198 20.54 -7.84 8.42
C ARG A 198 21.95 -7.58 8.91
N LYS A 199 22.14 -7.07 10.13
CA LYS A 199 23.45 -6.86 10.75
C LYS A 199 24.23 -8.16 10.89
N ALA A 200 23.58 -9.23 11.40
CA ALA A 200 24.17 -10.54 11.48
C ALA A 200 24.56 -11.08 10.09
N GLY A 201 23.76 -10.83 9.06
CA GLY A 201 24.05 -11.18 7.67
C GLY A 201 25.23 -10.40 7.08
N LEU A 202 25.43 -9.15 7.51
CA LEU A 202 26.60 -8.35 7.13
C LEU A 202 27.87 -8.87 7.81
N ASP A 203 27.89 -8.84 9.13
CA ASP A 203 28.97 -9.36 9.95
C ASP A 203 28.46 -9.62 11.37
N TYR A 204 28.68 -10.84 11.89
CA TYR A 204 28.18 -11.20 13.21
C TYR A 204 28.76 -10.35 14.33
N ARG A 205 29.95 -9.74 14.16
CA ARG A 205 30.58 -8.83 15.11
C ARG A 205 29.80 -7.53 15.30
N LEU A 206 28.81 -7.22 14.44
CA LEU A 206 27.86 -6.12 14.68
C LEU A 206 26.84 -6.46 15.76
N ILE A 207 26.66 -7.76 16.07
CA ILE A 207 25.79 -8.28 17.13
C ILE A 207 26.64 -8.54 18.39
N ASP A 208 27.71 -9.32 18.26
CA ASP A 208 28.68 -9.58 19.32
C ASP A 208 30.08 -9.11 18.90
N PRO A 209 30.52 -7.93 19.38
CA PRO A 209 31.85 -7.38 19.05
C PRO A 209 33.03 -8.24 19.45
N ASN A 210 32.86 -9.23 20.35
CA ASN A 210 33.88 -10.15 20.79
C ASN A 210 33.98 -11.43 19.96
N ALA A 211 33.05 -11.62 19.01
CA ALA A 211 33.06 -12.76 18.12
C ALA A 211 34.36 -12.79 17.27
N PRO A 212 34.88 -13.98 16.95
CA PRO A 212 36.03 -14.10 16.07
C PRO A 212 35.71 -13.65 14.65
N ASP A 213 36.73 -13.12 13.97
CA ASP A 213 36.61 -12.81 12.54
C ASP A 213 36.49 -14.13 11.73
N PHE A 214 35.46 -14.22 10.90
CA PHE A 214 35.22 -15.39 10.05
C PHE A 214 35.94 -15.19 8.72
N GLU A 215 36.89 -16.04 8.42
CA GLU A 215 37.80 -15.92 7.26
C GLU A 215 37.04 -15.73 5.93
N ASN A 216 35.98 -16.50 5.73
CA ASN A 216 35.17 -16.46 4.51
C ASN A 216 33.99 -15.48 4.62
N SER A 217 34.02 -14.48 5.53
CA SER A 217 33.00 -13.45 5.62
C SER A 217 32.97 -12.59 4.37
N LYS A 218 31.78 -12.04 4.04
CA LYS A 218 31.69 -11.13 2.89
C LYS A 218 32.58 -9.88 3.01
N VAL A 219 32.89 -9.44 4.21
CA VAL A 219 33.84 -8.35 4.47
C VAL A 219 35.26 -8.74 4.06
N ASN A 220 35.70 -9.97 4.39
CA ASN A 220 37.00 -10.49 3.99
C ASN A 220 37.09 -10.70 2.48
N VAL A 221 36.07 -11.32 1.89
CA VAL A 221 36.00 -11.53 0.42
C VAL A 221 35.97 -10.18 -0.33
N CYS A 222 35.29 -9.17 0.23
CA CYS A 222 35.31 -7.82 -0.33
C CYS A 222 36.72 -7.21 -0.25
N ALA A 223 37.41 -7.34 0.90
CA ALA A 223 38.78 -6.85 1.05
C ALA A 223 39.74 -7.49 0.03
N ASP A 224 39.62 -8.79 -0.23
CA ASP A 224 40.41 -9.50 -1.22
C ASP A 224 40.14 -9.00 -2.65
N LYS A 225 38.86 -8.79 -2.96
CA LYS A 225 38.44 -8.27 -4.27
C LYS A 225 38.95 -6.85 -4.49
N ILE A 226 38.78 -5.97 -3.49
CA ILE A 226 39.30 -4.58 -3.54
C ILE A 226 40.81 -4.57 -3.75
N TYR A 227 41.55 -5.39 -3.00
CA TYR A 227 42.99 -5.46 -3.10
C TYR A 227 43.45 -5.91 -4.49
N LYS A 228 42.82 -6.96 -5.04
CA LYS A 228 43.11 -7.44 -6.39
C LYS A 228 42.88 -6.35 -7.43
N ILE A 229 41.73 -5.68 -7.42
CA ILE A 229 41.40 -4.61 -8.36
C ILE A 229 42.37 -3.42 -8.16
N TRP A 230 42.75 -3.10 -6.92
CA TRP A 230 43.74 -2.08 -6.64
C TRP A 230 45.09 -2.40 -7.27
N GLN A 231 45.55 -3.66 -7.22
CA GLN A 231 46.77 -4.12 -7.88
C GLN A 231 46.65 -4.05 -9.40
N ASP A 232 45.55 -4.62 -9.95
CA ASP A 232 45.34 -4.73 -11.41
C ASP A 232 45.23 -3.33 -12.08
N THR A 233 44.87 -2.29 -11.31
CA THR A 233 44.70 -0.90 -11.82
C THR A 233 45.72 0.08 -11.22
N MET A 234 46.90 -0.39 -10.84
CA MET A 234 47.92 0.44 -10.15
C MET A 234 48.44 1.57 -11.06
N GLU A 235 48.70 1.26 -12.32
CA GLU A 235 49.24 2.23 -13.28
C GLU A 235 48.23 3.36 -13.58
N ASP A 236 46.97 3.02 -13.74
CA ASP A 236 45.90 3.97 -14.04
C ASP A 236 45.31 4.64 -12.81
N LYS A 237 45.75 4.27 -11.61
CA LYS A 237 45.20 4.72 -10.33
C LYS A 237 43.68 4.56 -10.24
N GLY A 238 43.19 3.39 -10.67
CA GLY A 238 41.76 3.09 -10.64
C GLY A 238 41.15 3.20 -9.24
N THR A 239 39.98 3.80 -9.14
CA THR A 239 39.28 4.07 -7.89
C THR A 239 38.11 3.13 -7.66
N GLN A 240 37.78 2.87 -6.41
CA GLN A 240 36.71 1.93 -6.02
C GLN A 240 35.83 2.54 -4.95
N LEU A 241 34.52 2.32 -5.04
CA LEU A 241 33.52 2.74 -4.05
C LEU A 241 33.02 1.55 -3.25
N VAL A 242 32.86 1.70 -1.94
CA VAL A 242 32.29 0.66 -1.06
C VAL A 242 31.11 1.25 -0.32
N PHE A 243 29.93 0.67 -0.53
CA PHE A 243 28.68 1.04 0.10
C PHE A 243 28.36 0.10 1.26
N CYS A 244 28.10 0.68 2.44
CA CYS A 244 27.69 -0.06 3.63
C CYS A 244 26.79 0.83 4.50
N ASP A 245 25.53 0.43 4.68
CA ASP A 245 24.51 1.19 5.40
C ASP A 245 24.34 0.71 6.85
N LEU A 246 24.58 -0.59 7.12
CA LEU A 246 24.34 -1.21 8.42
C LEU A 246 25.47 -0.96 9.44
N SER A 247 26.51 -0.24 9.07
CA SER A 247 27.63 0.13 9.95
C SER A 247 28.09 1.55 9.67
N THR A 248 28.74 2.18 10.65
CA THR A 248 29.36 3.51 10.54
C THR A 248 30.77 3.48 11.12
N PRO A 249 31.66 4.44 10.75
CA PRO A 249 32.97 4.58 11.38
C PRO A 249 32.84 4.83 12.88
N LYS A 250 33.82 4.37 13.66
CA LYS A 250 33.89 4.64 15.10
C LYS A 250 33.96 6.16 15.37
N GLY A 251 33.18 6.61 16.37
CA GLY A 251 33.13 8.04 16.75
C GLY A 251 32.19 8.90 15.92
N PHE A 252 31.44 8.33 14.97
CA PHE A 252 30.35 9.03 14.30
C PHE A 252 29.12 9.05 15.21
N THR A 253 28.53 10.24 15.46
CA THR A 253 27.47 10.43 16.46
C THR A 253 26.14 10.88 15.84
N LYS A 254 25.04 10.78 16.62
CA LYS A 254 23.72 11.34 16.22
C LYS A 254 23.81 12.84 15.87
N GLN A 255 24.69 13.59 16.56
CA GLN A 255 24.88 15.01 16.26
C GLN A 255 25.57 15.22 14.90
N ASP A 256 26.51 14.35 14.54
CA ASP A 256 27.15 14.38 13.22
C ASP A 256 26.17 14.08 12.12
N LEU A 257 25.27 13.14 12.37
CA LEU A 257 24.17 12.79 11.47
C LEU A 257 23.18 13.96 11.27
N LYS A 258 22.79 14.63 12.37
CA LYS A 258 21.95 15.84 12.31
C LYS A 258 22.66 16.97 11.55
N LYS A 259 23.94 17.19 11.77
CA LYS A 259 24.72 18.21 11.06
C LYS A 259 24.88 17.93 9.57
N SER A 260 24.95 16.68 9.15
CA SER A 260 24.96 16.32 7.72
C SER A 260 23.61 16.57 7.05
N LYS A 261 22.50 16.47 7.81
CA LYS A 261 21.16 16.78 7.33
C LYS A 261 20.84 18.28 7.25
N ILE A 262 21.28 19.07 8.26
CA ILE A 262 20.96 20.50 8.34
C ILE A 262 21.60 21.32 7.20
N LYS A 263 22.63 20.80 6.55
CA LYS A 263 23.31 21.51 5.46
C LYS A 263 22.72 21.28 4.07
N ASP A 264 21.91 20.24 3.90
CA ASP A 264 21.08 20.11 2.71
C ASP A 264 19.83 21.02 2.79
N ASP A 265 19.53 21.60 3.97
CA ASP A 265 18.35 22.43 4.28
C ASP A 265 18.69 23.91 4.58
N GLU A 266 19.92 24.42 4.35
CA GLU A 266 20.30 25.84 4.63
C GLU A 266 19.64 26.88 3.69
N ALA A 267 18.36 26.67 3.30
CA ALA A 267 17.57 27.71 2.67
C ALA A 267 16.47 28.31 3.61
N GLU A 268 16.40 27.93 4.89
CA GLU A 268 15.41 28.48 5.83
C GLU A 268 16.04 28.79 7.19
N GLN A 269 16.56 30.03 7.31
CA GLN A 269 16.65 30.70 8.59
C GLN A 269 15.36 31.46 8.87
N GLU A 270 14.88 31.32 10.09
CA GLU A 270 13.82 32.02 10.81
C GLU A 270 12.56 31.17 11.05
N ASP A 271 12.65 30.35 12.12
CA ASP A 271 11.64 30.28 13.18
C ASP A 271 12.16 29.40 14.33
N LYS A 272 12.85 30.03 15.27
CA LYS A 272 13.19 29.39 16.53
C LYS A 272 12.03 29.59 17.51
N ASP A 273 11.00 28.81 17.41
CA ASP A 273 10.05 28.57 18.50
C ASP A 273 9.01 27.51 18.05
N LYS A 274 9.39 26.26 18.17
CA LYS A 274 8.49 25.11 18.41
C LYS A 274 9.33 23.84 18.49
N GLU A 275 9.88 23.60 19.68
CA GLU A 275 10.24 22.25 20.10
C GLU A 275 8.96 21.45 20.28
N GLN A 276 9.01 20.23 19.79
CA GLN A 276 8.07 19.11 19.88
C GLN A 276 7.22 18.87 18.63
N ASP A 277 7.48 17.68 18.04
CA ASP A 277 6.75 16.92 17.01
C ASP A 277 7.27 17.00 15.57
N ASP A 278 8.58 17.10 15.36
CA ASP A 278 9.19 16.53 14.16
C ASP A 278 9.96 15.26 14.57
N GLU A 279 9.28 14.10 14.54
CA GLU A 279 9.94 12.83 14.29
C GLU A 279 10.56 12.95 12.89
N ASP A 280 11.77 13.52 12.84
CA ASP A 280 12.67 13.32 11.72
C ASP A 280 12.69 11.83 11.43
N VAL A 281 12.15 11.42 10.30
CA VAL A 281 12.25 10.04 9.80
C VAL A 281 13.73 9.82 9.50
N PHE A 282 14.50 9.57 10.56
CA PHE A 282 15.82 9.02 10.43
C PHE A 282 15.66 7.67 9.77
N ASP A 283 16.47 7.39 8.76
CA ASP A 283 16.60 6.03 8.29
C ASP A 283 16.95 5.18 9.52
N MET A 284 16.06 4.24 9.87
CA MET A 284 16.18 3.45 11.10
C MET A 284 17.52 2.70 11.12
N ASP A 285 18.04 2.33 9.95
CA ASP A 285 19.33 1.67 9.80
C ASP A 285 20.48 2.59 10.22
N GLU A 286 20.44 3.85 9.82
CA GLU A 286 21.43 4.86 10.14
C GLU A 286 21.44 5.16 11.65
N LEU A 287 20.25 5.20 12.27
CA LEU A 287 20.13 5.41 13.73
C LEU A 287 20.61 4.20 14.54
N LEU A 288 20.35 2.98 14.06
CA LEU A 288 20.74 1.75 14.72
C LEU A 288 22.22 1.41 14.51
N SER A 289 22.84 1.88 13.42
CA SER A 289 24.26 1.69 13.14
C SER A 289 25.18 2.43 14.13
N LEU A 290 24.68 3.51 14.77
CA LEU A 290 25.44 4.35 15.69
C LEU A 290 25.76 3.69 17.05
N ASN A 291 25.15 2.58 17.40
CA ASN A 291 25.25 1.97 18.73
C ASN A 291 26.19 0.73 18.76
N SER A 292 26.92 0.42 17.69
CA SER A 292 27.79 -0.75 17.63
C SER A 292 29.21 -0.43 18.13
N ASN A 293 29.74 -1.26 19.04
CA ASN A 293 31.16 -1.21 19.47
C ASN A 293 32.13 -1.71 18.39
N PHE A 294 31.62 -2.38 17.35
CA PHE A 294 32.37 -2.85 16.19
C PHE A 294 31.98 -2.03 14.96
N SER A 295 32.95 -1.73 14.10
CA SER A 295 32.73 -1.00 12.85
C SER A 295 33.31 -1.78 11.67
N VAL A 296 32.46 -2.09 10.70
CA VAL A 296 32.87 -2.71 9.43
C VAL A 296 33.80 -1.79 8.64
N TYR A 297 33.59 -0.47 8.71
CA TYR A 297 34.46 0.53 8.06
C TYR A 297 35.90 0.45 8.56
N ASP A 298 36.06 0.48 9.88
CA ASP A 298 37.39 0.42 10.51
C ASP A 298 38.06 -0.93 10.33
N ASP A 299 37.27 -2.02 10.36
CA ASP A 299 37.76 -3.37 10.13
C ASP A 299 38.24 -3.55 8.69
N LEU A 300 37.42 -3.15 7.71
CA LEU A 300 37.77 -3.22 6.29
C LEU A 300 39.03 -2.37 6.01
N LYS A 301 39.10 -1.14 6.53
CA LYS A 301 40.28 -0.28 6.39
C LYS A 301 41.53 -0.97 6.92
N LYS A 302 41.49 -1.57 8.12
CA LYS A 302 42.61 -2.31 8.70
C LYS A 302 43.04 -3.49 7.82
N LYS A 303 42.09 -4.24 7.31
CA LYS A 303 42.36 -5.38 6.41
C LYS A 303 43.02 -4.94 5.11
N LEU A 304 42.55 -3.85 4.53
CA LEU A 304 43.15 -3.29 3.30
C LEU A 304 44.57 -2.78 3.53
N ILE A 305 44.82 -2.10 4.67
CA ILE A 305 46.19 -1.66 5.04
C ILE A 305 47.11 -2.89 5.28
N ALA A 306 46.60 -3.90 5.98
CA ALA A 306 47.38 -5.15 6.22
C ALA A 306 47.71 -5.89 4.90
N LYS A 307 46.89 -5.76 3.87
CA LYS A 307 47.17 -6.30 2.51
C LYS A 307 48.16 -5.44 1.72
N GLY A 308 48.48 -4.23 2.17
CA GLY A 308 49.49 -3.36 1.56
C GLY A 308 48.96 -2.14 0.84
N ILE A 309 47.66 -1.82 0.95
CA ILE A 309 47.13 -0.54 0.43
C ILE A 309 47.53 0.59 1.38
N PRO A 310 48.18 1.66 0.90
CA PRO A 310 48.56 2.80 1.74
C PRO A 310 47.32 3.44 2.42
N GLU A 311 47.43 3.74 3.72
CA GLU A 311 46.30 4.32 4.47
C GLU A 311 45.76 5.61 3.84
N LYS A 312 46.62 6.45 3.27
CA LYS A 312 46.26 7.71 2.58
C LYS A 312 45.36 7.50 1.35
N GLU A 313 45.35 6.30 0.79
CA GLU A 313 44.53 5.93 -0.39
C GLU A 313 43.16 5.41 0.00
N ILE A 314 42.88 5.27 1.31
CA ILE A 314 41.60 4.79 1.86
C ILE A 314 40.94 5.94 2.64
N ALA A 315 39.70 6.29 2.33
CA ALA A 315 38.98 7.37 3.00
C ALA A 315 37.52 6.97 3.30
N PHE A 316 36.95 7.62 4.31
CA PHE A 316 35.53 7.53 4.64
C PHE A 316 34.84 8.84 4.26
N ILE A 317 33.69 8.78 3.63
CA ILE A 317 32.88 9.98 3.34
C ILE A 317 32.48 10.71 4.62
N HIS A 318 32.32 9.97 5.71
CA HIS A 318 31.95 10.46 7.04
C HIS A 318 33.00 11.41 7.67
N ASP A 319 34.26 11.35 7.21
CA ASP A 319 35.33 12.24 7.68
C ASP A 319 35.20 13.62 7.07
N ALA A 320 34.49 13.76 5.99
CA ALA A 320 34.28 15.01 5.28
C ALA A 320 33.01 15.73 5.77
N LYS A 321 33.07 16.26 7.02
CA LYS A 321 31.92 16.91 7.70
C LYS A 321 31.52 18.28 7.13
N THR A 322 32.22 18.85 6.15
CA THR A 322 31.92 20.15 5.53
C THR A 322 31.99 20.06 4.02
N GLU A 323 31.25 20.90 3.30
CA GLU A 323 31.25 20.90 1.82
C GLU A 323 32.68 21.07 1.26
N LEU A 324 33.47 21.98 1.79
CA LEU A 324 34.88 22.14 1.38
C LEU A 324 35.71 20.88 1.59
N LYS A 325 35.44 20.09 2.64
CA LYS A 325 36.11 18.81 2.86
C LYS A 325 35.62 17.76 1.92
N LYS A 326 34.30 17.74 1.62
CA LYS A 326 33.73 16.83 0.62
C LYS A 326 34.29 17.10 -0.76
N GLU A 327 34.35 18.36 -1.21
CA GLU A 327 34.94 18.74 -2.48
C GLU A 327 36.41 18.31 -2.58
N LYS A 328 37.19 18.55 -1.53
CA LYS A 328 38.57 18.12 -1.46
C LYS A 328 38.72 16.60 -1.50
N LEU A 329 37.85 15.86 -0.81
CA LEU A 329 37.82 14.41 -0.82
C LEU A 329 37.49 13.91 -2.22
N PHE A 330 36.45 14.44 -2.85
CA PHE A 330 36.06 14.07 -4.21
C PHE A 330 37.15 14.39 -5.22
N HIS A 331 37.81 15.52 -5.09
CA HIS A 331 38.99 15.83 -5.92
C HIS A 331 40.10 14.80 -5.75
N ASN A 332 40.39 14.35 -4.53
CA ASN A 332 41.38 13.31 -4.28
C ASN A 332 40.97 11.94 -4.87
N VAL A 333 39.67 11.62 -4.89
CA VAL A 333 39.16 10.41 -5.57
C VAL A 333 39.31 10.54 -7.08
N LYS A 334 38.90 11.66 -7.67
CA LYS A 334 39.01 11.93 -9.11
C LYS A 334 40.46 11.80 -9.63
N THR A 335 41.40 12.30 -8.84
CA THR A 335 42.85 12.26 -9.20
C THR A 335 43.54 10.93 -8.87
N GLY A 336 42.83 9.99 -8.21
CA GLY A 336 43.37 8.71 -7.79
C GLY A 336 44.35 8.79 -6.60
N ASN A 337 44.34 9.90 -5.84
CA ASN A 337 45.06 10.05 -4.56
C ASN A 337 44.35 9.26 -3.44
N VAL A 338 43.04 9.15 -3.50
CA VAL A 338 42.21 8.24 -2.71
C VAL A 338 41.64 7.22 -3.69
N ARG A 339 42.02 5.96 -3.52
CA ARG A 339 41.63 4.90 -4.45
C ARG A 339 40.50 4.02 -3.90
N VAL A 340 40.23 4.04 -2.60
CA VAL A 340 39.10 3.33 -1.99
C VAL A 340 38.32 4.31 -1.12
N LEU A 341 37.08 4.58 -1.51
CA LEU A 341 36.15 5.44 -0.75
C LEU A 341 35.02 4.62 -0.19
N LEU A 342 34.88 4.62 1.14
CA LEU A 342 33.79 3.93 1.85
C LEU A 342 32.73 4.94 2.29
N GLY A 343 31.46 4.57 2.16
CA GLY A 343 30.35 5.42 2.61
C GLY A 343 29.01 4.72 2.62
N SER A 344 28.01 5.39 3.21
CA SER A 344 26.63 4.91 3.12
C SER A 344 26.01 5.27 1.76
N THR A 345 25.05 4.48 1.34
CA THR A 345 24.25 4.72 0.13
C THR A 345 23.70 6.13 0.09
N ARG A 346 23.22 6.64 1.20
CA ARG A 346 22.69 7.99 1.32
C ARG A 346 23.76 9.08 1.13
N MET A 347 24.90 8.97 1.78
CA MET A 347 25.95 9.99 1.72
C MET A 347 26.68 10.03 0.39
N MET A 348 26.77 8.89 -0.31
CA MET A 348 27.42 8.76 -1.60
C MET A 348 26.44 8.76 -2.78
N GLY A 349 25.16 8.45 -2.55
CA GLY A 349 24.13 8.38 -3.60
C GLY A 349 23.67 9.73 -4.13
N SER A 350 23.76 10.81 -3.33
CA SER A 350 23.37 12.15 -3.75
C SER A 350 24.58 13.10 -3.82
N GLY A 351 24.67 13.89 -4.91
CA GLY A 351 25.69 14.96 -5.03
C GLY A 351 27.11 14.50 -5.36
N MET A 352 27.45 13.21 -5.30
CA MET A 352 28.78 12.70 -5.57
C MET A 352 29.07 12.60 -7.09
N ASN A 353 30.23 13.10 -7.50
CA ASN A 353 30.70 13.09 -8.88
C ASN A 353 32.19 12.69 -8.89
N VAL A 354 32.48 11.39 -9.00
CA VAL A 354 33.83 10.82 -8.86
C VAL A 354 34.11 9.70 -9.86
N GLN A 355 33.43 9.74 -11.01
CA GLN A 355 33.48 8.68 -12.00
C GLN A 355 34.77 8.65 -12.83
N GLU A 356 35.60 9.67 -12.78
CA GLU A 356 36.72 9.88 -13.73
C GLU A 356 37.68 8.68 -13.81
N ARG A 357 38.02 8.07 -12.65
CA ARG A 357 38.90 6.89 -12.56
C ARG A 357 38.24 5.68 -11.93
N LEU A 358 36.91 5.68 -11.87
CA LEU A 358 36.15 4.63 -11.23
C LEU A 358 36.17 3.34 -12.03
N VAL A 359 36.64 2.25 -11.38
CA VAL A 359 36.75 0.91 -11.99
C VAL A 359 35.82 -0.11 -11.35
N ALA A 360 35.47 0.06 -10.05
CA ALA A 360 34.60 -0.88 -9.38
C ALA A 360 33.77 -0.22 -8.25
N ALA A 361 32.64 -0.86 -7.96
CA ALA A 361 31.82 -0.56 -6.79
C ALA A 361 31.40 -1.85 -6.07
N HIS A 362 31.30 -1.77 -4.75
CA HIS A 362 31.02 -2.89 -3.84
C HIS A 362 29.85 -2.53 -2.94
N HIS A 363 28.74 -3.24 -3.04
CA HIS A 363 27.59 -3.11 -2.16
C HIS A 363 27.63 -4.23 -1.12
N LEU A 364 28.07 -3.92 0.10
CA LEU A 364 28.20 -4.90 1.21
C LEU A 364 26.85 -5.31 1.80
N ASP A 365 25.85 -4.45 1.70
CA ASP A 365 24.49 -4.70 2.16
C ASP A 365 23.47 -4.18 1.14
N ALA A 366 22.27 -4.73 1.18
CA ALA A 366 21.18 -4.32 0.29
C ALA A 366 20.44 -3.12 0.92
N PRO A 367 20.22 -2.03 0.17
CA PRO A 367 19.39 -0.92 0.65
C PRO A 367 17.92 -1.32 0.75
N TRP A 368 17.10 -0.53 1.43
CA TRP A 368 15.67 -0.78 1.53
C TRP A 368 14.88 -0.50 0.24
N ARG A 369 15.37 0.42 -0.57
CA ARG A 369 14.66 0.92 -1.75
C ARG A 369 15.44 0.65 -3.02
N PRO A 370 14.77 0.18 -4.09
CA PRO A 370 15.39 0.05 -5.40
C PRO A 370 16.01 1.34 -5.91
N SER A 371 15.35 2.48 -5.64
CA SER A 371 15.84 3.79 -6.06
C SER A 371 17.20 4.15 -5.50
N ASP A 372 17.51 3.71 -4.28
CA ASP A 372 18.78 4.02 -3.64
C ASP A 372 19.93 3.27 -4.33
N LEU A 373 19.70 1.99 -4.65
CA LEU A 373 20.64 1.19 -5.46
C LEU A 373 20.80 1.77 -6.86
N GLU A 374 19.70 2.16 -7.51
CA GLU A 374 19.70 2.76 -8.83
C GLU A 374 20.46 4.09 -8.86
N GLN A 375 20.26 4.96 -7.85
CA GLN A 375 20.99 6.20 -7.73
C GLN A 375 22.49 5.97 -7.56
N CYS A 376 22.91 5.01 -6.73
CA CYS A 376 24.31 4.63 -6.59
C CYS A 376 24.88 4.13 -7.91
N ASN A 377 24.21 3.19 -8.55
CA ASN A 377 24.65 2.63 -9.83
C ASN A 377 24.70 3.68 -10.95
N GLY A 378 23.74 4.62 -10.96
CA GLY A 378 23.74 5.76 -11.87
C GLY A 378 24.90 6.76 -11.66
N ARG A 379 25.53 6.78 -10.49
CA ARG A 379 26.76 7.54 -10.22
C ARG A 379 28.01 6.79 -10.68
N ILE A 380 27.94 5.46 -10.67
CA ILE A 380 29.03 4.57 -11.07
C ILE A 380 29.11 4.48 -12.60
N ILE A 381 27.98 4.21 -13.24
CA ILE A 381 27.87 4.07 -14.69
C ILE A 381 27.52 5.42 -15.30
N ARG A 382 28.51 6.29 -15.46
CA ARG A 382 28.31 7.67 -15.89
C ARG A 382 29.35 8.05 -16.94
N GLN A 383 28.98 9.03 -17.81
CA GLN A 383 29.88 9.63 -18.77
C GLN A 383 31.04 10.37 -18.09
N GLY A 384 32.16 10.51 -18.78
CA GLY A 384 33.36 11.20 -18.28
C GLY A 384 34.25 10.30 -17.42
N ASN A 385 34.25 8.99 -17.67
CA ASN A 385 35.25 8.08 -17.12
C ASN A 385 36.47 8.08 -18.05
N GLU A 386 37.59 8.68 -17.59
CA GLU A 386 38.83 8.86 -18.35
C GLU A 386 39.43 7.51 -18.77
N LEU A 387 39.28 6.45 -17.96
CA LEU A 387 39.82 5.14 -18.30
C LEU A 387 39.03 4.47 -19.42
N TYR A 388 37.72 4.66 -19.44
CA TYR A 388 36.87 4.22 -20.53
C TYR A 388 37.14 5.01 -21.83
N GLU A 389 37.29 6.32 -21.72
CA GLU A 389 37.62 7.17 -22.89
C GLU A 389 38.97 6.82 -23.51
N LYS A 390 39.93 6.39 -22.67
CA LYS A 390 41.27 5.94 -23.10
C LYS A 390 41.23 4.60 -23.85
N ASP A 391 40.41 3.63 -23.36
CA ASP A 391 40.30 2.30 -23.97
C ASP A 391 38.83 1.80 -23.94
N PRO A 392 37.97 2.32 -24.84
CA PRO A 392 36.53 2.00 -24.83
C PRO A 392 36.23 0.52 -25.17
N ASP A 393 37.11 -0.15 -25.85
CA ASP A 393 36.85 -1.52 -26.32
C ASP A 393 37.14 -2.58 -25.26
N ASN A 394 38.10 -2.32 -24.37
CA ASN A 394 38.49 -3.27 -23.32
C ASN A 394 38.05 -2.87 -21.91
N PHE A 395 37.83 -1.57 -21.65
CA PHE A 395 37.43 -1.11 -20.32
C PHE A 395 36.00 -1.48 -20.02
N LYS A 396 35.80 -2.11 -18.86
CA LYS A 396 34.47 -2.44 -18.29
C LYS A 396 34.46 -2.13 -16.81
N ILE A 397 33.37 -1.48 -16.36
CA ILE A 397 33.18 -1.18 -14.94
C ILE A 397 32.61 -2.41 -14.20
N GLN A 398 32.98 -2.58 -12.95
CA GLN A 398 32.60 -3.75 -12.16
C GLN A 398 31.71 -3.32 -11.00
N ILE A 399 30.53 -3.95 -10.84
CA ILE A 399 29.66 -3.73 -9.70
C ILE A 399 29.44 -5.08 -9.00
N TYR A 400 29.74 -5.12 -7.70
CA TYR A 400 29.65 -6.32 -6.89
C TYR A 400 28.61 -6.16 -5.79
N ASN A 401 27.64 -7.09 -5.74
CA ASN A 401 26.67 -7.21 -4.66
C ASN A 401 27.08 -8.40 -3.78
N TYR A 402 27.23 -8.17 -2.48
CA TYR A 402 27.64 -9.22 -1.55
C TYR A 402 26.46 -9.71 -0.74
N ALA A 403 26.30 -11.04 -0.67
CA ALA A 403 25.24 -11.68 0.12
C ALA A 403 25.79 -12.85 0.92
N THR A 404 25.32 -13.01 2.14
CA THR A 404 25.61 -14.19 2.97
C THR A 404 24.49 -15.21 2.82
N LYS A 405 24.82 -16.40 2.35
CA LYS A 405 23.86 -17.49 2.09
C LYS A 405 23.14 -17.91 3.38
N GLN A 406 21.87 -18.29 3.25
CA GLN A 406 21.05 -18.74 4.37
C GLN A 406 20.96 -17.71 5.52
N THR A 407 20.95 -16.44 5.19
CA THR A 407 20.64 -15.33 6.09
C THR A 407 19.58 -14.43 5.45
N TYR A 408 19.07 -13.49 6.22
CA TYR A 408 18.09 -12.53 5.71
C TYR A 408 18.65 -11.59 4.62
N ASP A 409 19.95 -11.44 4.56
CA ASP A 409 20.67 -10.63 3.56
C ASP A 409 20.36 -11.07 2.11
N ALA A 410 20.39 -12.38 1.82
CA ALA A 410 20.05 -12.92 0.50
C ALA A 410 18.58 -12.59 0.11
N ARG A 411 17.66 -12.61 1.08
CA ARG A 411 16.26 -12.25 0.86
C ARG A 411 16.08 -10.78 0.51
N MET A 412 16.85 -9.89 1.14
CA MET A 412 16.82 -8.45 0.84
C MET A 412 17.21 -8.19 -0.62
N TRP A 413 18.28 -8.82 -1.12
CA TRP A 413 18.70 -8.68 -2.51
C TRP A 413 17.61 -9.13 -3.49
N GLN A 414 16.98 -10.27 -3.24
CA GLN A 414 15.85 -10.74 -4.05
C GLN A 414 14.69 -9.73 -4.06
N THR A 415 14.33 -9.20 -2.90
CA THR A 415 13.25 -8.21 -2.78
C THR A 415 13.54 -6.95 -3.60
N ILE A 416 14.78 -6.45 -3.56
CA ILE A 416 15.22 -5.29 -4.37
C ILE A 416 15.12 -5.60 -5.86
N GLU A 417 15.54 -6.80 -6.28
CA GLU A 417 15.48 -7.22 -7.68
C GLU A 417 14.03 -7.26 -8.20
N TYR A 418 13.10 -7.87 -7.46
CA TYR A 418 11.68 -7.91 -7.84
C TYR A 418 11.07 -6.52 -7.95
N LYS A 419 11.30 -5.65 -6.97
CA LYS A 419 10.81 -4.27 -7.00
C LYS A 419 11.40 -3.46 -8.16
N SER A 420 12.70 -3.60 -8.40
CA SER A 420 13.37 -2.93 -9.53
C SER A 420 12.76 -3.36 -10.86
N ALA A 421 12.46 -4.65 -11.02
CA ALA A 421 11.84 -5.18 -12.24
C ALA A 421 10.44 -4.58 -12.48
N ALA A 422 9.60 -4.49 -11.45
CA ALA A 422 8.27 -3.90 -11.55
C ALA A 422 8.31 -2.40 -11.93
N ILE A 423 9.21 -1.64 -11.29
CA ILE A 423 9.41 -0.21 -11.58
C ILE A 423 9.95 -0.02 -13.01
N GLU A 424 10.90 -0.84 -13.43
CA GLU A 424 11.48 -0.76 -14.79
C GLU A 424 10.44 -1.12 -15.85
N GLN A 425 9.60 -2.13 -15.61
CA GLN A 425 8.49 -2.49 -16.49
C GLN A 425 7.52 -1.32 -16.69
N PHE A 426 7.16 -0.63 -15.60
CA PHE A 426 6.33 0.57 -15.70
C PHE A 426 7.01 1.69 -16.48
N ARG A 427 8.31 1.94 -16.27
CA ARG A 427 9.06 3.00 -16.97
C ARG A 427 9.19 2.73 -18.47
N LYS A 428 9.51 1.49 -18.86
CA LYS A 428 9.60 1.10 -20.28
C LYS A 428 8.27 1.24 -21.00
N GLY A 429 7.17 1.27 -20.25
CA GLY A 429 5.85 1.48 -20.80
C GLY A 429 5.42 0.35 -21.72
N ASP A 430 5.65 -0.89 -21.29
CA ASP A 430 5.19 -2.06 -22.01
C ASP A 430 3.65 -2.12 -21.97
N ILE A 431 3.03 -1.58 -23.03
CA ILE A 431 1.57 -1.42 -23.17
C ILE A 431 0.86 -2.78 -23.29
N LEU A 432 1.61 -3.86 -23.47
CA LEU A 432 1.05 -5.20 -23.67
C LEU A 432 0.51 -5.81 -22.37
N GLN A 433 1.00 -5.36 -21.22
CA GLN A 433 0.52 -5.87 -19.92
C GLN A 433 -0.48 -4.92 -19.30
N ARG A 434 -1.70 -5.43 -19.03
CA ARG A 434 -2.77 -4.67 -18.38
C ARG A 434 -2.62 -4.56 -16.88
N SER A 435 -1.79 -5.40 -16.25
CA SER A 435 -1.56 -5.39 -14.81
C SER A 435 -0.08 -5.59 -14.48
N ILE A 436 0.38 -4.90 -13.42
CA ILE A 436 1.71 -5.04 -12.82
C ILE A 436 1.53 -5.36 -11.35
N GLU A 437 2.28 -6.34 -10.84
CA GLU A 437 2.34 -6.65 -9.43
C GLU A 437 3.53 -5.93 -8.78
N ASP A 438 3.25 -5.06 -7.81
CA ASP A 438 4.25 -4.34 -7.02
C ASP A 438 4.48 -5.09 -5.70
N VAL A 439 5.59 -5.80 -5.61
CA VAL A 439 5.96 -6.56 -4.42
C VAL A 439 6.49 -5.61 -3.35
N GLN A 440 5.72 -5.43 -2.29
CA GLN A 440 6.14 -4.60 -1.16
C GLN A 440 6.99 -5.40 -0.16
N SER A 441 8.14 -4.84 0.24
CA SER A 441 8.93 -5.37 1.35
C SER A 441 8.38 -4.83 2.66
N GLU A 442 7.80 -5.70 3.49
CA GLU A 442 7.64 -5.45 4.92
C GLU A 442 8.73 -6.21 5.69
N ALA A 443 8.84 -5.91 6.99
CA ALA A 443 9.66 -6.71 7.87
C ALA A 443 9.33 -8.20 7.67
N ALA A 444 10.37 -9.02 7.54
CA ALA A 444 10.20 -10.46 7.35
C ALA A 444 9.37 -11.07 8.48
N ASN A 445 8.60 -12.07 8.15
CA ASN A 445 7.94 -12.89 9.17
C ASN A 445 8.85 -14.07 9.58
N ALA A 446 8.51 -14.72 10.69
CA ALA A 446 9.28 -15.84 11.22
C ALA A 446 9.46 -16.99 10.19
N ALA A 447 8.45 -17.22 9.35
CA ALA A 447 8.48 -18.26 8.34
C ALA A 447 9.49 -17.95 7.22
N GLU A 448 9.55 -16.70 6.75
CA GLU A 448 10.54 -16.25 5.76
C GLU A 448 11.96 -16.32 6.32
N MET A 449 12.14 -15.91 7.58
CA MET A 449 13.44 -16.02 8.25
C MET A 449 13.87 -17.47 8.45
N LYS A 450 12.93 -18.34 8.83
CA LYS A 450 13.20 -19.79 8.99
C LYS A 450 13.60 -20.43 7.66
N ALA A 451 12.92 -20.11 6.57
CA ALA A 451 13.25 -20.57 5.24
C ALA A 451 14.63 -20.08 4.79
N ALA A 452 14.93 -18.79 4.98
CA ALA A 452 16.22 -18.19 4.68
C ALA A 452 17.36 -18.84 5.49
N ALA A 453 17.13 -19.08 6.80
CA ALA A 453 18.11 -19.66 7.70
C ALA A 453 18.39 -21.13 7.43
N SER A 454 17.37 -21.93 7.09
CA SER A 454 17.53 -23.37 6.84
C SER A 454 18.19 -23.69 5.50
N GLY A 455 18.02 -22.81 4.52
CA GLY A 455 18.41 -23.05 3.12
C GLY A 455 17.63 -24.19 2.45
N ASN A 456 16.54 -24.65 3.08
CA ASN A 456 15.71 -25.72 2.54
C ASN A 456 14.53 -25.11 1.74
N PRO A 457 14.51 -25.27 0.39
CA PRO A 457 13.47 -24.69 -0.45
C PRO A 457 12.06 -25.24 -0.15
N LEU A 458 11.95 -26.44 0.45
CA LEU A 458 10.65 -27.02 0.82
C LEU A 458 9.96 -26.24 1.94
N ILE A 459 10.70 -25.59 2.83
CA ILE A 459 10.11 -24.75 3.89
C ILE A 459 9.42 -23.52 3.28
N LEU A 460 10.01 -22.94 2.25
CA LEU A 460 9.36 -21.85 1.50
C LEU A 460 8.08 -22.32 0.80
N LEU A 461 8.13 -23.52 0.19
CA LEU A 461 6.97 -24.12 -0.46
C LEU A 461 5.87 -24.46 0.54
N GLU A 462 6.22 -24.99 1.73
CA GLU A 462 5.25 -25.24 2.83
C GLU A 462 4.53 -23.96 3.20
N VAL A 463 5.30 -22.89 3.47
CA VAL A 463 4.75 -21.58 3.83
C VAL A 463 3.85 -21.02 2.70
N GLY A 464 4.30 -21.12 1.45
CA GLY A 464 3.56 -20.69 0.28
C GLY A 464 2.22 -21.43 0.14
N TYR A 465 2.22 -22.75 0.14
CA TYR A 465 1.00 -23.55 0.04
C TYR A 465 0.08 -23.41 1.24
N LYS A 466 0.61 -23.26 2.45
CA LYS A 466 -0.17 -22.98 3.65
C LYS A 466 -0.89 -21.61 3.55
N ALA A 467 -0.22 -20.59 3.05
CA ALA A 467 -0.80 -19.28 2.80
C ALA A 467 -1.90 -19.37 1.73
N GLU A 468 -1.64 -20.10 0.63
CA GLU A 468 -2.59 -20.30 -0.45
C GLU A 468 -3.84 -21.06 0.01
N VAL A 469 -3.69 -22.14 0.77
CA VAL A 469 -4.83 -22.89 1.38
C VAL A 469 -5.68 -21.95 2.19
N LYS A 470 -5.10 -21.17 3.10
CA LYS A 470 -5.87 -20.26 3.96
C LYS A 470 -6.53 -19.12 3.19
N LYS A 471 -5.88 -18.59 2.16
CA LYS A 471 -6.48 -17.61 1.25
C LYS A 471 -7.73 -18.19 0.60
N LEU A 472 -7.61 -19.37 -0.01
CA LEU A 472 -8.72 -20.02 -0.71
C LEU A 472 -9.83 -20.47 0.26
N GLU A 473 -9.49 -20.91 1.47
CA GLU A 473 -10.46 -21.19 2.55
C GLU A 473 -11.21 -19.93 2.99
N ALA A 474 -10.53 -18.79 3.11
CA ALA A 474 -11.17 -17.52 3.43
C ALA A 474 -12.15 -17.08 2.33
N LEU A 475 -11.76 -17.21 1.06
CA LEU A 475 -12.62 -16.94 -0.09
C LEU A 475 -13.82 -17.89 -0.12
N TYR A 476 -13.61 -19.17 0.16
CA TYR A 476 -14.68 -20.16 0.26
C TYR A 476 -15.66 -19.85 1.40
N ASN A 477 -15.14 -19.48 2.58
CA ASN A 477 -15.98 -19.05 3.70
C ASN A 477 -16.76 -17.77 3.40
N GLN A 478 -16.16 -16.82 2.67
CA GLN A 478 -16.87 -15.63 2.20
C GLN A 478 -17.97 -15.98 1.20
N PHE A 479 -17.69 -16.90 0.28
CA PHE A 479 -18.68 -17.45 -0.66
C PHE A 479 -19.87 -18.07 0.09
N LEU A 480 -19.63 -18.91 1.11
CA LEU A 480 -20.67 -19.49 1.95
C LEU A 480 -21.51 -18.44 2.69
N LYS A 481 -20.86 -17.39 3.21
CA LYS A 481 -21.57 -16.25 3.84
C LYS A 481 -22.45 -15.51 2.83
N ASN A 482 -21.98 -15.32 1.61
CA ASN A 482 -22.75 -14.70 0.54
C ASN A 482 -23.95 -15.57 0.16
N GLN A 483 -23.79 -16.91 0.03
CA GLN A 483 -24.90 -17.84 -0.20
C GLN A 483 -25.95 -17.72 0.91
N HIS A 484 -25.55 -17.72 2.17
CA HIS A 484 -26.45 -17.54 3.28
C HIS A 484 -27.18 -16.18 3.26
N SER A 485 -26.50 -15.12 2.84
CA SER A 485 -27.11 -13.82 2.60
C SER A 485 -28.19 -13.87 1.51
N PHE A 486 -27.93 -14.56 0.41
CA PHE A 486 -28.93 -14.81 -0.65
C PHE A 486 -30.13 -15.60 -0.14
N GLU A 487 -29.92 -16.64 0.66
CA GLU A 487 -31.03 -17.42 1.27
C GLU A 487 -31.91 -16.53 2.17
N LYS A 488 -31.29 -15.67 2.99
CA LYS A 488 -32.03 -14.67 3.80
C LYS A 488 -32.79 -13.69 2.90
N ARG A 489 -32.16 -13.20 1.83
CA ARG A 489 -32.83 -12.30 0.88
C ARG A 489 -34.03 -12.98 0.22
N ILE A 490 -33.88 -14.24 -0.23
CA ILE A 490 -34.98 -15.04 -0.77
C ILE A 490 -36.14 -15.19 0.23
N SER A 491 -35.82 -15.47 1.49
CA SER A 491 -36.83 -15.56 2.56
C SER A 491 -37.58 -14.23 2.77
N TYR A 492 -36.87 -13.12 2.70
CA TYR A 492 -37.44 -11.78 2.77
C TYR A 492 -38.34 -11.49 1.54
N LEU A 493 -37.83 -11.77 0.34
CA LEU A 493 -38.55 -11.47 -0.93
C LEU A 493 -39.82 -12.33 -1.08
N LYS A 494 -39.86 -13.55 -0.54
CA LYS A 494 -41.06 -14.42 -0.53
C LYS A 494 -42.24 -13.79 0.22
N LYS A 495 -42.01 -12.85 1.12
CA LYS A 495 -43.05 -12.13 1.88
C LYS A 495 -43.56 -10.86 1.17
N ALA A 496 -43.19 -10.63 -0.09
CA ALA A 496 -43.61 -9.43 -0.80
C ALA A 496 -45.14 -9.38 -0.97
N ASP A 497 -45.81 -10.51 -1.23
CA ASP A 497 -47.27 -10.56 -1.34
C ASP A 497 -47.98 -10.21 -0.04
N GLU A 498 -47.46 -10.69 1.10
CA GLU A 498 -47.97 -10.35 2.44
C GLU A 498 -47.83 -8.85 2.72
N ARG A 499 -46.71 -8.25 2.32
CA ARG A 499 -46.46 -6.81 2.48
C ARG A 499 -47.38 -5.99 1.56
N ILE A 500 -47.59 -6.41 0.31
CA ILE A 500 -48.53 -5.76 -0.59
C ILE A 500 -49.95 -5.79 -0.01
N ALA A 501 -50.38 -6.92 0.55
CA ALA A 501 -51.67 -7.03 1.20
C ALA A 501 -51.79 -6.06 2.41
N LEU A 502 -50.74 -5.96 3.20
CA LEU A 502 -50.71 -5.08 4.39
C LEU A 502 -50.80 -3.59 4.02
N ILE A 503 -50.04 -3.16 3.00
CA ILE A 503 -50.11 -1.75 2.54
C ILE A 503 -51.45 -1.44 1.88
N GLN A 504 -52.05 -2.41 1.16
CA GLN A 504 -53.38 -2.29 0.58
C GLN A 504 -54.42 -2.09 1.69
N GLU A 505 -54.40 -2.94 2.74
CA GLU A 505 -55.32 -2.80 3.89
C GLU A 505 -55.16 -1.43 4.59
N LYS A 506 -53.91 -0.99 4.79
CA LYS A 506 -53.58 0.33 5.37
C LYS A 506 -54.17 1.46 4.51
N HIS A 507 -53.99 1.41 3.19
CA HIS A 507 -54.50 2.39 2.24
C HIS A 507 -56.03 2.42 2.21
N ASP A 508 -56.68 1.27 2.14
CA ASP A 508 -58.14 1.16 2.11
C ASP A 508 -58.76 1.75 3.37
N LYS A 509 -58.17 1.46 4.55
CA LYS A 509 -58.60 2.09 5.81
C LYS A 509 -58.47 3.60 5.79
N ALA A 510 -57.33 4.11 5.28
CA ALA A 510 -57.09 5.54 5.17
C ALA A 510 -58.11 6.23 4.24
N CYS A 511 -58.42 5.61 3.12
CA CYS A 511 -59.48 6.10 2.19
C CYS A 511 -60.85 6.14 2.86
N VAL A 512 -61.21 5.11 3.62
CA VAL A 512 -62.47 5.10 4.38
C VAL A 512 -62.53 6.24 5.43
N VAL A 513 -61.43 6.49 6.16
CA VAL A 513 -61.36 7.60 7.13
C VAL A 513 -61.49 8.96 6.41
N ARG A 514 -60.76 9.15 5.32
CA ARG A 514 -60.81 10.34 4.48
C ARG A 514 -62.24 10.65 3.97
N ASP A 515 -62.87 9.65 3.37
CA ASP A 515 -64.13 9.80 2.66
C ASP A 515 -65.31 10.00 3.63
N LYS A 516 -65.26 9.34 4.82
CA LYS A 516 -66.23 9.52 5.90
C LYS A 516 -66.18 10.92 6.49
N ASN A 517 -65.03 11.57 6.50
CA ASN A 517 -64.82 12.89 7.14
C ASN A 517 -64.56 13.97 6.10
N LYS A 518 -65.18 13.91 4.92
CA LYS A 518 -65.06 14.92 3.91
C LYS A 518 -65.66 16.24 4.38
N ILE A 519 -64.94 17.35 4.20
CA ILE A 519 -65.33 18.71 4.61
C ILE A 519 -65.46 19.62 3.40
N GLU A 520 -66.38 20.62 3.47
CA GLU A 520 -66.57 21.59 2.38
C GLU A 520 -65.53 22.74 2.46
N GLN A 521 -65.12 23.09 3.67
CA GLN A 521 -64.09 24.11 3.90
C GLN A 521 -62.99 23.55 4.78
N PRO A 522 -61.73 23.93 4.53
CA PRO A 522 -60.59 23.44 5.34
C PRO A 522 -60.71 23.86 6.82
N GLU A 523 -60.84 22.89 7.70
CA GLU A 523 -60.96 23.08 9.13
C GLU A 523 -60.25 21.98 9.90
N ILE A 524 -59.57 22.34 11.00
CA ILE A 524 -58.86 21.39 11.88
C ILE A 524 -59.35 21.55 13.31
N VAL A 525 -59.54 20.45 14.02
CA VAL A 525 -59.90 20.47 15.44
C VAL A 525 -58.63 20.48 16.28
N VAL A 526 -58.42 21.57 17.03
CA VAL A 526 -57.24 21.76 17.89
C VAL A 526 -57.76 21.90 19.34
N ASN A 527 -57.35 20.99 20.25
CA ASN A 527 -57.80 20.96 21.65
C ASN A 527 -59.35 21.07 21.79
N GLY A 528 -60.11 20.43 20.89
CA GLY A 528 -61.56 20.42 20.91
C GLY A 528 -62.20 21.66 20.29
N GLN A 529 -61.44 22.63 19.80
CA GLN A 529 -61.93 23.82 19.11
C GLN A 529 -61.75 23.72 17.59
N LEU A 530 -62.77 24.11 16.86
CA LEU A 530 -62.71 24.16 15.39
C LEU A 530 -61.93 25.38 14.94
N VAL A 531 -60.88 25.16 14.16
CA VAL A 531 -59.96 26.19 13.66
C VAL A 531 -60.03 26.23 12.12
N THR A 532 -60.39 27.40 11.60
CA THR A 532 -60.40 27.73 10.17
C THR A 532 -59.32 28.74 9.84
N ALA A 533 -59.19 29.16 8.60
CA ALA A 533 -58.25 30.19 8.18
C ALA A 533 -58.46 31.54 8.90
N GLU A 534 -59.69 31.83 9.37
CA GLU A 534 -60.07 33.09 10.01
C GLU A 534 -59.65 33.17 11.49
N ASN A 535 -59.62 32.02 12.23
CA ASN A 535 -59.28 31.98 13.66
C ASN A 535 -57.94 31.24 13.93
N SER A 536 -56.96 31.50 13.14
CA SER A 536 -55.70 30.77 13.02
C SER A 536 -54.78 30.82 14.24
N SER A 537 -55.00 31.66 15.23
CA SER A 537 -54.12 31.87 16.38
C SER A 537 -53.98 30.63 17.27
N VAL A 538 -55.02 29.82 17.41
CA VAL A 538 -55.02 28.60 18.20
C VAL A 538 -54.10 27.54 17.59
N LEU A 539 -54.17 27.33 16.27
CA LEU A 539 -53.30 26.38 15.59
C LEU A 539 -51.84 26.86 15.59
N ALA A 540 -51.61 28.17 15.39
CA ALA A 540 -50.26 28.71 15.46
C ALA A 540 -49.62 28.51 16.85
N THR A 541 -50.44 28.62 17.93
CA THR A 541 -49.97 28.34 19.30
C THR A 541 -49.68 26.87 19.49
N ALA A 542 -50.51 25.97 18.99
CA ALA A 542 -50.28 24.53 19.06
C ALA A 542 -49.03 24.11 18.30
N ILE A 543 -48.79 24.68 17.11
CA ILE A 543 -47.57 24.42 16.33
C ILE A 543 -46.32 24.91 17.08
N LYS A 544 -46.35 26.12 17.67
CA LYS A 544 -45.21 26.61 18.47
C LYS A 544 -44.93 25.74 19.67
N ALA A 545 -45.93 25.28 20.38
CA ALA A 545 -45.78 24.36 21.50
C ALA A 545 -45.20 23.02 21.04
N GLY A 546 -45.69 22.49 19.91
CA GLY A 546 -45.18 21.27 19.31
C GLY A 546 -43.71 21.37 18.87
N VAL A 547 -43.28 22.51 18.32
CA VAL A 547 -41.86 22.77 17.99
C VAL A 547 -41.00 22.72 19.25
N GLN A 548 -41.44 23.40 20.33
CA GLN A 548 -40.71 23.41 21.59
C GLN A 548 -40.60 22.03 22.21
N GLU A 549 -41.68 21.25 22.19
CA GLU A 549 -41.72 19.88 22.73
C GLU A 549 -40.82 18.93 21.91
N THR A 550 -40.90 18.97 20.59
CA THR A 550 -40.03 18.13 19.72
C THR A 550 -38.55 18.49 19.80
N GLN A 551 -38.23 19.75 20.12
CA GLN A 551 -36.85 20.18 20.39
C GLN A 551 -36.34 19.73 21.76
N ALA A 552 -37.24 19.77 22.77
CA ALA A 552 -36.89 19.30 24.15
C ALA A 552 -36.75 17.78 24.21
N LEU A 553 -37.59 17.05 23.51
CA LEU A 553 -37.60 15.58 23.47
C LEU A 553 -37.66 15.10 22.02
N PHE A 554 -36.51 14.67 21.48
CA PHE A 554 -36.35 14.31 20.07
C PHE A 554 -37.27 13.17 19.59
N THR A 555 -37.74 12.34 20.49
CA THR A 555 -38.67 11.23 20.21
C THR A 555 -40.16 11.59 20.39
N SER A 556 -40.47 12.78 20.86
CA SER A 556 -41.85 13.21 21.04
C SER A 556 -42.56 13.46 19.71
N LYS A 557 -43.82 13.05 19.65
CA LYS A 557 -44.71 13.30 18.51
C LYS A 557 -45.99 13.98 19.00
N PRO A 558 -45.96 15.25 19.44
CA PRO A 558 -47.15 15.97 19.91
C PRO A 558 -48.23 16.03 18.86
N VAL A 559 -49.46 15.80 19.28
CA VAL A 559 -50.67 15.96 18.45
C VAL A 559 -51.00 17.44 18.34
N ILE A 560 -50.97 17.98 17.13
CA ILE A 560 -51.30 19.40 16.84
C ILE A 560 -52.80 19.60 16.67
N GLY A 561 -53.49 18.60 16.12
CA GLY A 561 -54.92 18.63 15.90
C GLY A 561 -55.40 17.42 15.11
N VAL A 562 -56.71 17.42 14.78
CA VAL A 562 -57.33 16.36 13.95
C VAL A 562 -57.88 16.98 12.70
N TYR A 563 -57.43 16.50 11.53
CA TYR A 563 -57.86 16.97 10.20
C TYR A 563 -58.47 15.80 9.42
N ARG A 564 -59.74 15.94 9.04
CA ARG A 564 -60.49 14.93 8.26
C ARG A 564 -60.36 13.49 8.87
N GLY A 565 -60.43 13.40 10.21
CA GLY A 565 -60.33 12.14 10.92
C GLY A 565 -58.93 11.61 11.18
N PHE A 566 -57.88 12.30 10.67
CA PHE A 566 -56.48 11.99 10.94
C PHE A 566 -55.90 12.88 12.02
N GLU A 567 -55.21 12.29 13.00
CA GLU A 567 -54.41 13.06 13.95
C GLU A 567 -53.19 13.64 13.22
N VAL A 568 -53.03 14.94 13.29
CA VAL A 568 -51.85 15.65 12.77
C VAL A 568 -50.83 15.75 13.88
N LYS A 569 -49.78 14.97 13.78
CA LYS A 569 -48.65 14.97 14.72
C LYS A 569 -47.47 15.71 14.17
N MET A 570 -46.64 16.25 15.05
CA MET A 570 -45.38 16.89 14.66
C MET A 570 -44.21 16.00 15.09
N GLN A 571 -43.19 15.88 14.23
CA GLN A 571 -41.98 15.12 14.52
C GLN A 571 -40.75 15.94 14.13
N ASN A 572 -39.71 15.93 14.94
CA ASN A 572 -38.42 16.51 14.58
C ASN A 572 -37.83 15.75 13.38
N ALA A 573 -37.40 16.46 12.36
CA ALA A 573 -36.79 15.89 11.16
C ALA A 573 -35.90 16.94 10.48
N PRO A 574 -34.66 16.58 10.09
CA PRO A 574 -33.82 17.44 9.29
C PRO A 574 -34.46 17.65 7.90
N CYS A 575 -34.50 18.90 7.45
CA CYS A 575 -34.97 19.28 6.13
C CYS A 575 -33.79 19.84 5.33
N ASN A 576 -33.34 19.14 4.29
CA ASN A 576 -32.17 19.49 3.46
C ASN A 576 -30.92 19.85 4.26
N GLY A 577 -30.61 19.05 5.31
CA GLY A 577 -29.41 19.26 6.15
C GLY A 577 -29.53 20.35 7.22
N GLU A 578 -30.64 21.07 7.27
CA GLU A 578 -30.94 22.07 8.30
C GLU A 578 -31.91 21.49 9.36
N LYS A 579 -31.94 22.13 10.54
CA LYS A 579 -32.93 21.79 11.57
C LYS A 579 -34.33 22.08 11.06
N GLY A 580 -35.25 21.15 11.28
CA GLY A 580 -36.61 21.26 10.82
C GLY A 580 -37.55 20.31 11.51
N PHE A 581 -38.79 20.33 11.11
CA PHE A 581 -39.86 19.45 11.59
C PHE A 581 -40.75 19.02 10.43
N LYS A 582 -41.44 17.90 10.61
CA LYS A 582 -42.43 17.43 9.66
C LYS A 582 -43.73 17.08 10.36
N PHE A 583 -44.83 17.17 9.63
CA PHE A 583 -46.11 16.68 10.09
C PHE A 583 -46.33 15.24 9.64
N VAL A 584 -46.88 14.43 10.52
CA VAL A 584 -47.26 13.04 10.32
C VAL A 584 -48.77 12.93 10.52
N LEU A 585 -49.42 12.26 9.61
CA LEU A 585 -50.86 11.98 9.70
C LEU A 585 -51.06 10.58 10.26
N SER A 586 -51.75 10.45 11.39
CA SER A 586 -52.02 9.21 12.06
C SER A 586 -53.50 8.86 12.01
N MET A 587 -53.78 7.63 11.59
CA MET A 587 -55.17 7.13 11.67
C MET A 587 -55.56 6.74 13.08
N PRO A 588 -56.89 6.65 13.40
CA PRO A 588 -57.36 6.21 14.72
C PRO A 588 -56.89 4.80 15.12
N ASP A 589 -56.57 3.93 14.19
CA ASP A 589 -56.07 2.56 14.40
C ASP A 589 -54.55 2.50 14.51
N GLY A 590 -53.85 3.66 14.48
CA GLY A 590 -52.41 3.76 14.67
C GLY A 590 -51.56 3.74 13.37
N GLY A 591 -52.17 3.63 12.18
CA GLY A 591 -51.43 3.74 10.93
C GLY A 591 -50.94 5.18 10.68
N GLU A 592 -49.65 5.36 10.38
CA GLU A 592 -49.04 6.66 10.16
C GLU A 592 -48.63 6.89 8.70
N TYR A 593 -48.79 8.11 8.19
CA TYR A 593 -48.30 8.62 6.91
C TYR A 593 -47.40 9.83 7.16
N SER A 594 -46.29 9.91 6.42
CA SER A 594 -45.29 10.98 6.60
C SER A 594 -44.98 11.70 5.29
N PRO A 595 -45.92 12.58 4.85
CA PRO A 595 -45.77 13.26 3.56
C PRO A 595 -44.54 14.17 3.51
N GLN A 596 -43.74 14.05 2.46
CA GLN A 596 -42.54 14.90 2.29
C GLN A 596 -42.86 16.36 2.13
N ASN A 597 -44.00 16.69 1.49
CA ASN A 597 -44.45 18.05 1.26
C ASN A 597 -44.93 18.79 2.54
N LEU A 598 -45.03 18.07 3.66
CA LEU A 598 -45.33 18.58 4.99
C LEU A 598 -44.09 18.68 5.91
N ALA A 599 -42.90 18.70 5.34
CA ALA A 599 -41.65 19.00 6.03
C ALA A 599 -41.29 20.48 5.88
N TYR A 600 -40.83 21.11 6.97
CA TYR A 600 -40.51 22.52 7.08
C TYR A 600 -39.17 22.73 7.77
N LYS A 601 -38.41 23.72 7.31
CA LYS A 601 -37.25 24.21 8.04
C LYS A 601 -37.70 25.07 9.22
N GLU A 602 -36.91 25.13 10.28
CA GLU A 602 -37.22 25.93 11.47
C GLU A 602 -37.44 27.44 11.15
N LYS A 603 -36.80 27.94 10.09
CA LYS A 603 -36.84 29.33 9.65
C LYS A 603 -37.91 29.61 8.59
N ASP A 604 -38.62 28.61 8.11
CA ASP A 604 -39.62 28.78 7.06
C ASP A 604 -40.83 29.57 7.56
N THR A 605 -41.35 30.44 6.70
CA THR A 605 -42.59 31.18 6.99
C THR A 605 -43.76 30.22 6.83
N PHE A 606 -44.45 29.91 7.92
CA PHE A 606 -45.58 29.00 7.93
C PHE A 606 -46.84 29.71 7.44
N SER A 607 -47.40 29.25 6.31
CA SER A 607 -48.70 29.74 5.78
C SER A 607 -49.80 28.72 6.10
N LEU A 608 -50.81 29.14 6.79
CA LEU A 608 -51.96 28.28 7.16
C LEU A 608 -52.75 27.80 5.94
N SER A 609 -53.05 28.67 5.01
CA SER A 609 -53.74 28.27 3.77
C SER A 609 -52.89 27.27 2.97
N GLY A 610 -51.57 27.48 2.90
CA GLY A 610 -50.66 26.58 2.28
C GLY A 610 -50.57 25.22 3.02
N PHE A 611 -50.69 25.21 4.33
CA PHE A 611 -50.72 23.97 5.13
C PHE A 611 -51.96 23.14 4.84
N PHE A 612 -53.15 23.75 4.89
CA PHE A 612 -54.41 23.07 4.54
C PHE A 612 -54.38 22.53 3.10
N THR A 613 -53.95 23.36 2.14
CA THR A 613 -53.82 22.93 0.74
C THR A 613 -52.92 21.71 0.58
N ARG A 614 -51.82 21.63 1.36
CA ARG A 614 -50.88 20.46 1.32
C ARG A 614 -51.49 19.24 2.00
N LEU A 615 -52.27 19.42 3.07
CA LEU A 615 -53.00 18.34 3.72
C LEU A 615 -54.03 17.75 2.77
N ASP A 616 -54.86 18.60 2.13
CA ASP A 616 -55.86 18.16 1.15
C ASP A 616 -55.24 17.49 -0.06
N ASN A 617 -54.20 18.07 -0.64
CA ASN A 617 -53.49 17.45 -1.76
C ASN A 617 -52.93 16.07 -1.41
N PHE A 618 -52.44 15.92 -0.18
CA PHE A 618 -51.95 14.62 0.26
C PHE A 618 -53.12 13.63 0.44
N LEU A 619 -54.19 14.02 1.09
CA LEU A 619 -55.33 13.15 1.32
C LEU A 619 -56.06 12.79 0.02
N GLU A 620 -56.17 13.70 -0.95
CA GLU A 620 -56.89 13.47 -2.21
C GLU A 620 -56.04 12.74 -3.27
N LYS A 621 -54.72 12.94 -3.28
CA LYS A 621 -53.83 12.39 -4.29
C LYS A 621 -52.63 11.64 -3.69
N GLY A 622 -52.02 12.22 -2.68
CA GLY A 622 -50.76 11.72 -2.11
C GLY A 622 -50.89 10.36 -1.46
N LEU A 623 -52.05 10.02 -0.90
CA LEU A 623 -52.32 8.67 -0.35
C LEU A 623 -52.23 7.61 -1.45
N ASP A 624 -52.87 7.87 -2.60
CA ASP A 624 -52.84 6.94 -3.73
C ASP A 624 -51.42 6.87 -4.35
N GLU A 625 -50.74 8.00 -4.48
CA GLU A 625 -49.38 8.07 -5.00
C GLU A 625 -48.37 7.30 -4.10
N GLU A 626 -48.47 7.49 -2.77
CA GLU A 626 -47.63 6.76 -1.81
C GLU A 626 -47.91 5.27 -1.89
N PHE A 627 -49.17 4.87 -1.89
CA PHE A 627 -49.57 3.46 -2.05
C PHE A 627 -49.01 2.83 -3.36
N GLN A 628 -49.19 3.51 -4.51
CA GLN A 628 -48.68 3.02 -5.78
C GLN A 628 -47.16 2.93 -5.80
N THR A 629 -46.49 3.88 -5.17
CA THR A 629 -45.01 3.87 -5.04
C THR A 629 -44.55 2.70 -4.19
N GLU A 630 -45.11 2.48 -3.01
CA GLU A 630 -44.77 1.33 -2.14
C GLU A 630 -45.11 0.00 -2.80
N LYS A 631 -46.25 -0.09 -3.46
CA LYS A 631 -46.68 -1.28 -4.20
C LYS A 631 -45.68 -1.61 -5.32
N ALA A 632 -45.27 -0.62 -6.11
CA ALA A 632 -44.29 -0.80 -7.19
C ALA A 632 -42.94 -1.32 -6.66
N ILE A 633 -42.50 -0.85 -5.47
CA ILE A 633 -41.29 -1.37 -4.82
C ILE A 633 -41.41 -2.87 -4.54
N PHE A 634 -42.50 -3.31 -3.91
CA PHE A 634 -42.70 -4.73 -3.59
C PHE A 634 -42.97 -5.60 -4.81
N GLU A 635 -43.59 -5.07 -5.86
CA GLU A 635 -43.71 -5.75 -7.15
C GLU A 635 -42.36 -5.93 -7.85
N ASN A 636 -41.46 -4.98 -7.76
CA ASN A 636 -40.09 -5.13 -8.23
C ASN A 636 -39.31 -6.14 -7.39
N GLU A 637 -39.51 -6.20 -6.07
CA GLU A 637 -38.97 -7.26 -5.22
C GLU A 637 -39.42 -8.65 -5.65
N LYS A 638 -40.66 -8.82 -6.09
CA LYS A 638 -41.14 -10.10 -6.66
C LYS A 638 -40.39 -10.51 -7.94
N LYS A 639 -40.08 -9.52 -8.80
CA LYS A 639 -39.28 -9.78 -10.02
C LYS A 639 -37.85 -10.14 -9.66
N GLU A 640 -37.26 -9.46 -8.64
CA GLU A 640 -35.92 -9.77 -8.12
C GLU A 640 -35.82 -11.17 -7.57
N LEU A 641 -36.89 -11.73 -6.97
CA LEU A 641 -36.88 -13.07 -6.40
C LEU A 641 -36.45 -14.14 -7.41
N ALA A 642 -36.97 -14.08 -8.62
CA ALA A 642 -36.62 -15.04 -9.66
C ALA A 642 -35.14 -14.95 -10.06
N ALA A 643 -34.61 -13.73 -10.17
CA ALA A 643 -33.20 -13.49 -10.51
C ALA A 643 -32.25 -13.98 -9.41
N VAL A 644 -32.58 -13.69 -8.13
CA VAL A 644 -31.78 -14.13 -6.98
C VAL A 644 -31.81 -15.64 -6.82
N GLN A 645 -32.96 -16.28 -7.05
CA GLN A 645 -33.07 -17.75 -7.04
C GLN A 645 -32.25 -18.41 -8.15
N GLN A 646 -32.24 -17.82 -9.34
CA GLN A 646 -31.41 -18.30 -10.45
C GLN A 646 -29.95 -18.16 -10.14
N SER A 647 -29.53 -17.00 -9.61
CA SER A 647 -28.14 -16.75 -9.20
C SER A 647 -27.67 -17.76 -8.15
N LEU A 648 -28.49 -18.06 -7.13
CA LEU A 648 -28.13 -19.04 -6.10
C LEU A 648 -27.93 -20.47 -6.70
N ARG A 649 -28.67 -20.82 -7.75
CA ARG A 649 -28.55 -22.14 -8.40
C ARG A 649 -27.32 -22.26 -9.30
N THR A 650 -26.88 -21.18 -9.92
CA THR A 650 -25.82 -21.17 -10.93
C THR A 650 -24.44 -20.84 -10.34
N VAL A 651 -24.40 -20.10 -9.24
CA VAL A 651 -23.13 -19.69 -8.63
C VAL A 651 -22.47 -20.86 -7.92
N LYS A 652 -21.29 -21.23 -8.42
CA LYS A 652 -20.37 -22.21 -7.81
C LYS A 652 -19.10 -21.48 -7.40
N PHE A 653 -18.43 -22.01 -6.40
CA PHE A 653 -17.10 -21.52 -6.05
C PHE A 653 -16.12 -21.95 -7.15
N GLU A 654 -15.70 -21.00 -7.98
CA GLU A 654 -14.87 -21.26 -9.17
C GLU A 654 -13.49 -21.82 -8.82
N GLN A 655 -12.96 -21.44 -7.64
CA GLN A 655 -11.62 -21.80 -7.18
C GLN A 655 -11.58 -23.09 -6.32
N MET A 656 -12.60 -23.96 -6.42
CA MET A 656 -12.64 -25.20 -5.62
C MET A 656 -11.52 -26.15 -5.99
N ASP A 657 -11.24 -26.31 -7.28
CA ASP A 657 -10.14 -27.17 -7.74
C ASP A 657 -8.77 -26.62 -7.29
N GLU A 658 -8.59 -25.29 -7.28
CA GLU A 658 -7.38 -24.62 -6.77
C GLU A 658 -7.21 -24.90 -5.27
N LEU A 659 -8.28 -24.81 -4.48
CA LEU A 659 -8.25 -25.11 -3.05
C LEU A 659 -7.88 -26.57 -2.77
N GLU A 660 -8.45 -27.51 -3.53
CA GLU A 660 -8.14 -28.94 -3.39
C GLU A 660 -6.67 -29.22 -3.76
N VAL A 661 -6.15 -28.59 -4.82
CA VAL A 661 -4.76 -28.69 -5.24
C VAL A 661 -3.80 -28.08 -4.21
N ALA A 662 -4.12 -26.89 -3.71
CA ALA A 662 -3.29 -26.23 -2.68
C ALA A 662 -3.20 -27.08 -1.41
N ARG A 663 -4.33 -27.65 -0.95
CA ARG A 663 -4.35 -28.58 0.19
C ARG A 663 -3.53 -29.86 -0.07
N HIS A 664 -3.64 -30.41 -1.27
CA HIS A 664 -2.85 -31.58 -1.66
C HIS A 664 -1.35 -31.28 -1.61
N ASN A 665 -0.92 -30.18 -2.23
CA ASN A 665 0.49 -29.77 -2.29
C ASN A 665 1.04 -29.44 -0.90
N HIS A 666 0.29 -28.72 -0.07
CA HIS A 666 0.67 -28.45 1.32
C HIS A 666 0.91 -29.72 2.12
N ASN A 667 -0.03 -30.68 2.05
CA ASN A 667 0.11 -31.96 2.75
C ASN A 667 1.26 -32.83 2.19
N ALA A 668 1.56 -32.74 0.89
CA ALA A 668 2.66 -33.46 0.27
C ALA A 668 4.00 -32.87 0.73
N VAL A 669 4.16 -31.53 0.76
CA VAL A 669 5.37 -30.88 1.27
C VAL A 669 5.60 -31.18 2.75
N LEU A 670 4.56 -31.19 3.58
CA LEU A 670 4.69 -31.56 5.01
C LEU A 670 5.20 -32.98 5.17
N ARG A 671 4.74 -33.93 4.36
CA ARG A 671 5.24 -35.32 4.39
C ARG A 671 6.71 -35.39 4.03
N GLU A 672 7.13 -34.69 2.99
CA GLU A 672 8.54 -34.64 2.57
C GLU A 672 9.44 -34.00 3.64
N LEU A 673 9.00 -32.92 4.28
CA LEU A 673 9.74 -32.30 5.39
C LEU A 673 9.89 -33.25 6.59
N ASN A 674 8.85 -34.05 6.90
CA ASN A 674 8.94 -35.07 7.95
C ASN A 674 9.95 -36.16 7.58
N TYR A 675 9.95 -36.67 6.33
CA TYR A 675 10.97 -37.66 5.89
C TYR A 675 12.39 -37.10 5.96
N MET A 676 12.59 -35.81 5.62
CA MET A 676 13.90 -35.16 5.75
C MET A 676 14.33 -34.95 7.21
N SER A 677 13.36 -34.83 8.13
CA SER A 677 13.66 -34.77 9.58
C SER A 677 14.08 -36.09 10.13
N ASP A 678 13.49 -37.20 9.65
CA ASP A 678 13.75 -38.55 10.11
C ASP A 678 15.07 -39.15 9.49
N ASP A 679 15.36 -38.75 8.25
CA ASP A 679 16.61 -39.17 7.55
C ASP A 679 17.30 -37.94 6.92
N LYS A 680 18.44 -37.55 7.49
CA LYS A 680 19.26 -36.43 7.02
C LYS A 680 19.82 -36.61 5.59
N ASN A 681 19.85 -37.81 5.07
CA ASN A 681 20.32 -38.13 3.73
C ASN A 681 19.18 -38.25 2.71
N TYR A 682 17.93 -38.06 3.16
CA TYR A 682 16.76 -38.11 2.30
C TYR A 682 16.75 -36.96 1.30
N VAL A 683 16.62 -37.30 0.03
CA VAL A 683 16.44 -36.32 -1.06
C VAL A 683 14.94 -36.24 -1.42
N SER A 684 14.35 -35.08 -1.30
CA SER A 684 12.94 -34.87 -1.57
C SER A 684 12.57 -35.24 -3.01
N LYS A 685 11.44 -35.94 -3.15
CA LYS A 685 10.82 -36.32 -4.44
C LYS A 685 9.57 -35.45 -4.71
N PHE A 686 9.38 -34.36 -3.99
CA PHE A 686 8.21 -33.50 -4.14
C PHE A 686 8.09 -33.00 -5.57
N LYS A 687 6.91 -33.17 -6.13
CA LYS A 687 6.44 -32.53 -7.37
C LYS A 687 5.10 -31.90 -7.09
N PRO A 688 4.90 -30.61 -7.38
CA PRO A 688 3.62 -29.97 -7.20
C PRO A 688 2.59 -30.57 -8.17
N LEU A 689 1.40 -30.85 -7.66
CA LEU A 689 0.23 -31.17 -8.47
C LEU A 689 -0.30 -29.87 -9.09
N THR A 690 -0.58 -29.89 -10.40
CA THR A 690 -1.19 -28.74 -11.07
C THR A 690 -2.74 -28.86 -11.10
N VAL A 691 -3.43 -27.74 -11.30
CA VAL A 691 -4.89 -27.73 -11.40
C VAL A 691 -5.37 -28.54 -12.61
N GLU A 692 -4.60 -28.52 -13.69
CA GLU A 692 -4.91 -29.28 -14.91
C GLU A 692 -4.81 -30.78 -14.68
N GLU A 693 -3.74 -31.23 -14.02
CA GLU A 693 -3.56 -32.64 -13.65
C GLU A 693 -4.64 -33.11 -12.68
N HIS A 694 -5.00 -32.26 -11.71
CA HIS A 694 -6.09 -32.55 -10.78
C HIS A 694 -7.41 -32.75 -11.49
N ARG A 695 -7.78 -31.86 -12.41
CA ARG A 695 -8.99 -31.97 -13.24
C ARG A 695 -8.99 -33.23 -14.11
N ALA A 696 -7.85 -33.57 -14.70
CA ALA A 696 -7.68 -34.77 -15.48
C ALA A 696 -7.88 -36.04 -14.64
N ASN A 697 -7.33 -36.08 -13.43
CA ASN A 697 -7.50 -37.19 -12.50
C ASN A 697 -8.95 -37.36 -12.04
N LYS A 698 -9.62 -36.24 -11.69
CA LYS A 698 -11.02 -36.18 -11.26
C LYS A 698 -11.97 -36.67 -12.40
N ALA A 699 -11.67 -36.35 -13.65
CA ALA A 699 -12.40 -36.81 -14.82
C ALA A 699 -12.24 -38.33 -15.01
N LYS A 700 -11.04 -38.88 -14.84
CA LYS A 700 -10.78 -40.34 -14.91
C LYS A 700 -11.52 -41.11 -13.81
N GLU A 701 -11.53 -40.58 -12.59
CA GLU A 701 -12.28 -41.19 -11.48
C GLU A 701 -13.79 -41.18 -11.72
N GLN A 702 -14.36 -40.11 -12.28
CA GLN A 702 -15.78 -40.04 -12.60
C GLN A 702 -16.15 -41.08 -13.70
N VAL A 703 -15.31 -41.25 -14.71
CA VAL A 703 -15.51 -42.26 -15.74
C VAL A 703 -15.47 -43.70 -15.15
N PHE A 704 -14.51 -43.95 -14.25
CA PHE A 704 -14.39 -45.25 -13.56
C PHE A 704 -15.60 -45.54 -12.66
N ILE A 705 -16.12 -44.56 -11.93
CA ILE A 705 -17.33 -44.71 -11.11
C ILE A 705 -18.57 -44.94 -11.98
N GLN A 706 -18.68 -44.27 -13.13
CA GLN A 706 -19.79 -44.49 -14.05
C GLN A 706 -19.75 -45.88 -14.69
N GLN A 707 -18.57 -46.37 -15.07
CA GLN A 707 -18.39 -47.73 -15.61
C GLN A 707 -18.73 -48.81 -14.58
N ASN A 708 -18.37 -48.61 -13.32
CA ASN A 708 -18.68 -49.57 -12.24
C ASN A 708 -20.17 -49.50 -11.79
N LYS A 709 -20.85 -48.36 -11.89
CA LYS A 709 -22.31 -48.28 -11.66
C LYS A 709 -23.14 -48.96 -12.76
N GLY A 710 -22.56 -49.19 -13.95
CA GLY A 710 -23.19 -49.96 -15.03
C GLY A 710 -23.08 -51.49 -14.85
N LEU A 711 -22.18 -51.96 -13.98
CA LEU A 711 -21.97 -53.41 -13.70
C LEU A 711 -22.75 -53.93 -12.49
N THR A 712 -23.46 -53.07 -11.77
CA THR A 712 -24.31 -53.42 -10.60
C THR A 712 -25.82 -53.25 -10.87
N ARG A 713 -26.26 -53.31 -12.14
CA ARG A 713 -27.68 -53.43 -12.53
C ARG A 713 -27.94 -54.72 -13.24
#